data_38a0a8fb0998ffea90b488f8451b68e4
#
_entry.id   38a0a8fb0998ffea90b488f8451b68e4
#
_cell.length_a   1.000
_cell.length_b   1.000
_cell.length_c   1.000
_cell.angle_alpha   90.00
_cell.angle_beta   90.00
_cell.angle_gamma   90.00
#
_symmetry.space_group_name_H-M   'P 1'
#
loop_
_entity.id
_entity.type
_entity.pdbx_description
1 polymer ?
#
loop_
_entity_poly.entity_id
_entity_poly.type
_entity_poly.pdbx_seq_one_letter_code
_entity_poly.pdbx_strand_id
1 'polypeptide(L)'
;MKRFAIVLGIWLVTCFGICSVSHAEESITSERIQRLFPKATVIGEKQADYPVYPVYQLQELLGYAFQSNDLVELPGFSGDRINLLIGIDVEGNIVGIDILHHHEPIFLHGLGPEPMLKFLDQYIGQNVSNRVIVDSASNDTNPNDNTVHVDGVTKATVSVIVMSDTVLLSALQVARNKLTGFASAPAATAKQDNYEPLTTAQLIDRGYLKEWQISRETFEDALGSDLDDYPSETFDTDFNDTFTVYYAYLNSPLIGRNLLGEDAFNRLQSMLKPNEQAFMVMSEGYFSYLDADFKPGTVPSQVSLTQNELPFAMRDLNFFSFEPQALQGGITATEDLQLFAVNTQSGFNPSVPMQLNLNVEVAKNHLIKQQAQFSNDYALPEALFDIAEVEVMEEPQPAWVRVWKMRWHTITILVLSLITVTAIFAFQHKLSANQALFRKVRWGFMFFTLFFIGWYAQGQLSIVNIYPILQSFINGFDLQVYLMDPVLFILWLYVFISLFIVGRGIFCGWLCPFGALQEMVGWVAKRFRIRQYKISFSLHRRLWWIKYAILIGLAATSYYSLSAAEVLSEVEPFKTAITLHFVRYWPFVLYTLVLLGLGLFINKFYCRYVCPLGAGLAVLGYFHKFEWLTRRKECGKPCTMCYHKCDIKAITPEGKVDYNECVQCLECIVYYNNDDLCPPLKKAKKTKRAKPDIADSLATEVK
;
A
#
# COMPACT_ATOMS: atom_id res chain seq x y z
N MET A 1 48.89 -12.91 -13.26
CA MET A 1 48.25 -12.32 -12.08
C MET A 1 48.20 -10.80 -12.10
N LYS A 2 49.32 -10.07 -12.33
CA LYS A 2 49.28 -8.59 -12.42
C LYS A 2 48.37 -8.04 -13.54
N ARG A 3 48.30 -8.69 -14.71
CA ARG A 3 47.44 -8.26 -15.83
C ARG A 3 45.91 -8.48 -15.54
N PHE A 4 45.55 -9.48 -14.76
CA PHE A 4 44.16 -9.74 -14.38
C PHE A 4 43.65 -8.75 -13.30
N ALA A 5 44.53 -8.37 -12.37
CA ALA A 5 44.21 -7.32 -11.38
C ALA A 5 44.09 -5.94 -12.02
N ILE A 6 44.86 -5.66 -13.08
CA ILE A 6 44.80 -4.40 -13.82
C ILE A 6 43.51 -4.33 -14.66
N VAL A 7 43.11 -5.43 -15.30
CA VAL A 7 41.84 -5.47 -16.08
C VAL A 7 40.62 -5.38 -15.16
N LEU A 8 40.65 -6.04 -13.98
CA LEU A 8 39.59 -5.92 -12.97
C LEU A 8 39.54 -4.49 -12.37
N GLY A 9 40.73 -3.89 -12.13
CA GLY A 9 40.84 -2.51 -11.66
C GLY A 9 40.36 -1.48 -12.67
N ILE A 10 40.67 -1.66 -13.97
CA ILE A 10 40.20 -0.79 -15.05
C ILE A 10 38.70 -0.97 -15.24
N TRP A 11 38.17 -2.20 -15.13
CA TRP A 11 36.72 -2.45 -15.21
C TRP A 11 35.96 -1.83 -14.04
N LEU A 12 36.50 -1.91 -12.81
CA LEU A 12 35.96 -1.21 -11.64
C LEU A 12 36.00 0.32 -11.79
N VAL A 13 37.11 0.88 -12.32
CA VAL A 13 37.25 2.34 -12.50
C VAL A 13 36.37 2.85 -13.64
N THR A 14 36.18 2.09 -14.72
CA THR A 14 35.24 2.48 -15.80
C THR A 14 33.78 2.34 -15.40
N CYS A 15 33.42 1.40 -14.50
CA CYS A 15 32.08 1.35 -13.91
C CYS A 15 31.84 2.48 -12.89
N PHE A 16 32.85 2.95 -12.17
CA PHE A 16 32.74 4.06 -11.21
C PHE A 16 32.71 5.45 -11.87
N GLY A 17 33.14 5.57 -13.13
CA GLY A 17 33.23 6.86 -13.84
C GLY A 17 31.97 7.33 -14.57
N ILE A 18 30.87 6.57 -14.56
CA ILE A 18 29.71 6.85 -15.43
C ILE A 18 28.41 7.16 -14.69
N CYS A 19 28.35 7.21 -13.36
CA CYS A 19 27.11 7.51 -12.65
C CYS A 19 27.25 8.58 -11.58
N SER A 20 27.44 9.82 -12.00
CA SER A 20 26.93 10.98 -11.27
C SER A 20 25.60 11.39 -11.91
N VAL A 21 24.59 10.55 -11.81
CA VAL A 21 23.21 10.99 -12.03
C VAL A 21 22.75 11.58 -10.71
N SER A 22 22.86 12.91 -10.59
CA SER A 22 22.10 13.65 -9.58
C SER A 22 20.62 13.38 -9.87
N HIS A 23 19.94 12.67 -8.99
CA HIS A 23 18.51 12.64 -8.97
C HIS A 23 18.05 14.03 -8.52
N ALA A 24 17.80 14.92 -9.50
CA ALA A 24 16.94 16.04 -9.25
C ALA A 24 15.54 15.45 -8.99
N GLU A 25 14.94 15.74 -7.84
CA GLU A 25 13.48 15.66 -7.70
C GLU A 25 12.89 16.35 -8.92
N GLU A 26 12.20 15.58 -9.78
CA GLU A 26 11.55 16.19 -10.94
C GLU A 26 10.47 17.13 -10.43
N SER A 27 10.75 18.43 -10.50
CA SER A 27 9.82 19.48 -10.10
C SER A 27 8.52 19.34 -10.91
N ILE A 28 7.38 19.49 -10.24
CA ILE A 28 6.07 19.53 -10.92
C ILE A 28 6.11 20.72 -11.89
N THR A 29 6.03 20.41 -13.16
CA THR A 29 5.88 21.45 -14.20
C THR A 29 4.40 21.63 -14.49
N SER A 30 3.99 22.86 -14.81
CA SER A 30 2.61 23.16 -15.22
C SER A 30 2.17 22.27 -16.40
N GLU A 31 3.10 21.87 -17.26
CA GLU A 31 2.83 20.95 -18.38
C GLU A 31 2.39 19.55 -17.93
N ARG A 32 2.88 19.05 -16.79
CA ARG A 32 2.45 17.75 -16.24
C ARG A 32 1.02 17.83 -15.73
N ILE A 33 0.67 18.90 -14.99
CA ILE A 33 -0.69 19.12 -14.50
C ILE A 33 -1.65 19.31 -15.68
N GLN A 34 -1.23 20.03 -16.73
CA GLN A 34 -2.06 20.24 -17.92
C GLN A 34 -2.34 18.94 -18.70
N ARG A 35 -1.46 17.94 -18.63
CA ARG A 35 -1.73 16.60 -19.18
C ARG A 35 -2.85 15.88 -18.43
N LEU A 36 -2.95 16.06 -17.12
CA LEU A 36 -4.04 15.48 -16.33
C LEU A 36 -5.37 16.20 -16.59
N PHE A 37 -5.31 17.52 -16.83
CA PHE A 37 -6.48 18.36 -17.12
C PHE A 37 -6.36 19.02 -18.50
N PRO A 38 -6.71 18.33 -19.58
CA PRO A 38 -6.55 18.87 -20.95
C PRO A 38 -7.33 20.17 -21.22
N LYS A 39 -8.40 20.41 -20.45
CA LYS A 39 -9.25 21.61 -20.56
C LYS A 39 -8.76 22.78 -19.69
N ALA A 40 -7.71 22.59 -18.90
CA ALA A 40 -7.19 23.61 -18.00
C ALA A 40 -6.62 24.81 -18.78
N THR A 41 -7.01 26.02 -18.37
CA THR A 41 -6.48 27.28 -18.91
C THR A 41 -5.59 27.99 -17.90
N VAL A 42 -5.81 27.77 -16.60
CA VAL A 42 -5.02 28.35 -15.51
C VAL A 42 -4.73 27.27 -14.47
N ILE A 43 -3.49 27.19 -14.04
CA ILE A 43 -3.04 26.34 -12.96
C ILE A 43 -2.63 27.27 -11.82
N GLY A 44 -3.30 27.15 -10.66
CA GLY A 44 -2.97 27.94 -9.47
C GLY A 44 -1.67 27.49 -8.81
N GLU A 45 -1.13 28.32 -7.92
CA GLU A 45 0.02 27.96 -7.12
C GLU A 45 -0.37 26.92 -6.05
N LYS A 46 0.64 26.19 -5.55
CA LYS A 46 0.46 25.22 -4.45
C LYS A 46 -0.07 25.97 -3.23
N GLN A 47 -1.21 25.56 -2.73
CA GLN A 47 -1.85 26.21 -1.57
C GLN A 47 -1.01 25.99 -0.30
N ALA A 48 -0.90 27.02 0.54
CA ALA A 48 -0.07 26.96 1.74
C ALA A 48 -0.77 26.20 2.91
N ASP A 49 -2.09 26.25 2.95
CA ASP A 49 -2.95 25.57 3.95
C ASP A 49 -3.04 24.06 3.71
N TYR A 50 -3.06 23.66 2.44
CA TYR A 50 -3.14 22.25 2.05
C TYR A 50 -2.42 22.04 0.73
N PRO A 51 -1.54 21.01 0.58
CA PRO A 51 -0.57 20.93 -0.51
C PRO A 51 -1.16 20.49 -1.85
N VAL A 52 -2.11 21.26 -2.39
CA VAL A 52 -2.79 21.02 -3.67
C VAL A 52 -2.65 22.20 -4.64
N TYR A 53 -2.75 21.91 -5.92
CA TYR A 53 -2.75 22.89 -7.01
C TYR A 53 -4.18 22.99 -7.56
N PRO A 54 -4.91 24.09 -7.36
CA PRO A 54 -6.23 24.28 -7.96
C PRO A 54 -6.09 24.48 -9.47
N VAL A 55 -6.96 23.84 -10.23
CA VAL A 55 -6.93 23.86 -11.71
C VAL A 55 -8.22 24.43 -12.22
N TYR A 56 -8.11 25.44 -13.09
CA TYR A 56 -9.27 26.21 -13.59
C TYR A 56 -9.39 26.15 -15.12
N GLN A 57 -10.64 26.19 -15.58
CA GLN A 57 -10.98 26.56 -16.95
C GLN A 57 -11.59 27.96 -16.93
N LEU A 58 -10.85 28.95 -17.41
CA LEU A 58 -11.18 30.38 -17.24
C LEU A 58 -11.26 30.75 -15.75
N GLN A 59 -12.45 30.88 -15.20
CA GLN A 59 -12.71 31.18 -13.77
C GLN A 59 -13.40 30.01 -13.04
N GLU A 60 -13.76 28.93 -13.74
CA GLU A 60 -14.40 27.77 -13.17
C GLU A 60 -13.38 26.77 -12.68
N LEU A 61 -13.53 26.31 -11.42
CA LEU A 61 -12.67 25.28 -10.84
C LEU A 61 -12.99 23.92 -11.48
N LEU A 62 -12.00 23.32 -12.17
CA LEU A 62 -12.13 21.97 -12.73
C LEU A 62 -11.81 20.88 -11.69
N GLY A 63 -10.94 21.19 -10.72
CA GLY A 63 -10.49 20.23 -9.72
C GLY A 63 -9.15 20.58 -9.12
N TYR A 64 -8.49 19.59 -8.53
CA TYR A 64 -7.22 19.74 -7.83
C TYR A 64 -6.20 18.72 -8.33
N ALA A 65 -4.96 19.16 -8.52
CA ALA A 65 -3.79 18.29 -8.72
C ALA A 65 -2.93 18.29 -7.45
N PHE A 66 -2.33 17.15 -7.10
CA PHE A 66 -1.52 17.02 -5.90
C PHE A 66 -0.51 15.89 -6.01
N GLN A 67 0.55 15.96 -5.20
CA GLN A 67 1.51 14.86 -5.05
C GLN A 67 1.09 13.95 -3.90
N SER A 68 1.17 12.64 -4.13
CA SER A 68 0.86 11.67 -3.09
C SER A 68 1.79 11.74 -1.88
N ASN A 69 3.10 12.03 -2.09
CA ASN A 69 4.09 12.12 -1.01
C ASN A 69 3.87 13.28 -0.03
N ASP A 70 3.14 14.31 -0.45
CA ASP A 70 2.78 15.43 0.43
C ASP A 70 1.66 15.06 1.43
N LEU A 71 0.92 13.97 1.15
CA LEU A 71 -0.31 13.59 1.87
C LEU A 71 -0.22 12.24 2.58
N VAL A 72 0.48 11.27 1.98
CA VAL A 72 0.50 9.90 2.47
C VAL A 72 1.92 9.35 2.53
N GLU A 73 2.27 8.74 3.66
CA GLU A 73 3.59 8.16 3.91
C GLU A 73 3.55 6.62 3.80
N LEU A 74 3.33 6.09 2.60
CA LEU A 74 3.34 4.64 2.36
C LEU A 74 4.64 4.20 1.70
N PRO A 75 5.45 3.35 2.35
CA PRO A 75 6.65 2.79 1.75
C PRO A 75 6.29 1.73 0.70
N GLY A 76 6.94 1.78 -0.46
CA GLY A 76 6.91 0.73 -1.48
C GLY A 76 7.68 -0.52 -1.09
N PHE A 77 7.75 -1.50 -2.01
CA PHE A 77 8.48 -2.74 -1.79
C PHE A 77 9.99 -2.53 -1.55
N SER A 78 10.59 -1.52 -2.15
CA SER A 78 12.00 -1.14 -1.93
C SER A 78 12.25 -0.43 -0.60
N GLY A 79 11.20 -0.03 0.11
CA GLY A 79 11.26 0.84 1.29
C GLY A 79 11.27 2.33 0.93
N ASP A 80 11.35 2.70 -0.35
CA ASP A 80 11.18 4.07 -0.82
C ASP A 80 9.71 4.35 -1.18
N ARG A 81 9.29 5.61 -1.11
CA ARG A 81 7.90 6.02 -1.38
C ARG A 81 7.63 6.07 -2.88
N ILE A 82 6.41 5.74 -3.26
CA ILE A 82 5.93 5.90 -4.64
C ILE A 82 5.27 7.27 -4.72
N ASN A 83 5.87 8.20 -5.46
CA ASN A 83 5.35 9.55 -5.65
C ASN A 83 4.57 9.66 -6.96
N LEU A 84 3.28 9.94 -6.85
CA LEU A 84 2.34 10.09 -7.94
C LEU A 84 1.81 11.53 -7.98
N LEU A 85 1.64 12.08 -9.17
CA LEU A 85 0.85 13.29 -9.41
C LEU A 85 -0.56 12.85 -9.79
N ILE A 86 -1.53 13.20 -8.98
CA ILE A 86 -2.92 12.76 -9.13
C ILE A 86 -3.80 13.99 -9.35
N GLY A 87 -4.73 13.89 -10.29
CA GLY A 87 -5.77 14.89 -10.52
C GLY A 87 -7.14 14.33 -10.13
N ILE A 88 -7.92 15.12 -9.39
CA ILE A 88 -9.33 14.84 -9.12
C ILE A 88 -10.19 16.02 -9.57
N ASP A 89 -11.38 15.75 -10.09
CA ASP A 89 -12.37 16.79 -10.43
C ASP A 89 -13.17 17.22 -9.19
N VAL A 90 -14.05 18.20 -9.37
CA VAL A 90 -14.91 18.72 -8.29
C VAL A 90 -15.94 17.71 -7.79
N GLU A 91 -16.21 16.64 -8.55
CA GLU A 91 -17.12 15.56 -8.22
C GLU A 91 -16.40 14.39 -7.52
N GLY A 92 -15.07 14.48 -7.37
CA GLY A 92 -14.25 13.47 -6.73
C GLY A 92 -13.85 12.31 -7.66
N ASN A 93 -13.96 12.46 -8.98
CA ASN A 93 -13.47 11.47 -9.91
C ASN A 93 -11.99 11.70 -10.20
N ILE A 94 -11.21 10.63 -10.30
CA ILE A 94 -9.80 10.69 -10.68
C ILE A 94 -9.73 10.99 -12.19
N VAL A 95 -9.18 12.14 -12.56
CA VAL A 95 -9.10 12.56 -13.98
C VAL A 95 -7.79 12.15 -14.64
N GLY A 96 -6.76 11.86 -13.86
CA GLY A 96 -5.48 11.38 -14.37
C GLY A 96 -4.47 11.12 -13.27
N ILE A 97 -3.48 10.28 -13.59
CA ILE A 97 -2.36 9.94 -12.71
C ILE A 97 -1.07 9.97 -13.53
N ASP A 98 -0.05 10.66 -13.04
CA ASP A 98 1.30 10.66 -13.61
C ASP A 98 2.32 10.22 -12.56
N ILE A 99 3.35 9.47 -12.97
CA ILE A 99 4.37 8.95 -12.07
C ILE A 99 5.49 9.96 -11.96
N LEU A 100 5.70 10.52 -10.77
CA LEU A 100 6.81 11.44 -10.50
C LEU A 100 8.08 10.68 -10.15
N HIS A 101 7.96 9.71 -9.23
CA HIS A 101 9.10 8.94 -8.75
C HIS A 101 8.68 7.60 -8.17
N HIS A 102 9.48 6.56 -8.41
CA HIS A 102 9.36 5.27 -7.71
C HIS A 102 10.69 4.49 -7.75
N HIS A 103 10.91 3.64 -6.77
CA HIS A 103 12.01 2.68 -6.71
C HIS A 103 11.51 1.23 -6.64
N GLU A 104 10.48 0.91 -7.44
CA GLU A 104 9.95 -0.46 -7.49
C GLU A 104 10.79 -1.35 -8.41
N PRO A 105 11.61 -2.28 -7.84
CA PRO A 105 12.59 -3.04 -8.63
C PRO A 105 11.98 -3.92 -9.70
N ILE A 106 10.72 -4.35 -9.49
CA ILE A 106 10.01 -5.20 -10.45
C ILE A 106 9.67 -4.43 -11.74
N PHE A 107 9.35 -3.15 -11.65
CA PHE A 107 9.04 -2.32 -12.79
C PHE A 107 10.30 -1.70 -13.41
N LEU A 108 11.26 -1.26 -12.60
CA LEU A 108 12.51 -0.67 -13.11
C LEU A 108 13.39 -1.67 -13.86
N HIS A 109 13.50 -2.90 -13.35
CA HIS A 109 14.46 -3.89 -13.84
C HIS A 109 13.83 -5.21 -14.26
N GLY A 110 12.48 -5.32 -14.21
CA GLY A 110 11.77 -6.58 -14.48
C GLY A 110 10.78 -6.46 -15.63
N LEU A 111 9.56 -6.07 -15.29
CA LEU A 111 8.42 -6.02 -16.22
C LEU A 111 8.44 -4.79 -17.14
N GLY A 112 9.22 -3.75 -16.77
CA GLY A 112 9.17 -2.45 -17.43
C GLY A 112 8.03 -1.56 -16.91
N PRO A 113 7.93 -0.31 -17.38
CA PRO A 113 6.94 0.66 -16.89
C PRO A 113 5.52 0.41 -17.44
N GLU A 114 5.36 -0.24 -18.60
CA GLU A 114 4.06 -0.38 -19.26
C GLU A 114 2.98 -1.07 -18.41
N PRO A 115 3.24 -2.20 -17.69
CA PRO A 115 2.23 -2.81 -16.84
C PRO A 115 1.82 -1.94 -15.65
N MET A 116 2.72 -1.09 -15.14
CA MET A 116 2.43 -0.14 -14.07
C MET A 116 1.51 0.98 -14.57
N LEU A 117 1.79 1.55 -15.75
CA LEU A 117 0.95 2.57 -16.37
C LEU A 117 -0.46 2.03 -16.62
N LYS A 118 -0.58 0.84 -17.25
CA LYS A 118 -1.88 0.18 -17.46
C LYS A 118 -2.65 -0.09 -16.16
N PHE A 119 -1.94 -0.36 -15.07
CA PHE A 119 -2.56 -0.54 -13.77
C PHE A 119 -3.15 0.78 -13.26
N LEU A 120 -2.38 1.87 -13.32
CA LEU A 120 -2.83 3.20 -12.88
C LEU A 120 -3.95 3.77 -13.76
N ASP A 121 -3.93 3.49 -15.07
CA ASP A 121 -4.97 3.93 -16.01
C ASP A 121 -6.38 3.42 -15.63
N GLN A 122 -6.49 2.29 -14.91
CA GLN A 122 -7.77 1.74 -14.48
C GLN A 122 -8.48 2.61 -13.42
N TYR A 123 -7.76 3.49 -12.75
CA TYR A 123 -8.31 4.43 -11.77
C TYR A 123 -8.91 5.67 -12.39
N ILE A 124 -8.57 5.98 -13.66
CA ILE A 124 -9.08 7.17 -14.35
C ILE A 124 -10.58 7.02 -14.57
N GLY A 125 -11.35 8.04 -14.17
CA GLY A 125 -12.82 8.04 -14.17
C GLY A 125 -13.48 7.37 -12.97
N GLN A 126 -12.69 6.78 -12.04
CA GLN A 126 -13.24 6.21 -10.82
C GLN A 126 -13.45 7.30 -9.76
N ASN A 127 -14.55 7.21 -9.04
CA ASN A 127 -14.82 8.11 -7.92
C ASN A 127 -14.09 7.66 -6.66
N VAL A 128 -13.53 8.60 -5.90
CA VAL A 128 -12.78 8.32 -4.67
C VAL A 128 -13.63 7.70 -3.55
N SER A 129 -14.96 7.75 -3.64
CA SER A 129 -15.89 7.08 -2.73
C SER A 129 -16.09 5.60 -3.04
N ASN A 130 -15.66 5.12 -4.22
CA ASN A 130 -15.79 3.74 -4.60
C ASN A 130 -14.87 2.84 -3.79
N ARG A 131 -15.36 1.68 -3.40
CA ARG A 131 -14.53 0.63 -2.81
C ARG A 131 -13.77 -0.08 -3.92
N VAL A 132 -12.45 0.10 -3.98
CA VAL A 132 -11.61 -0.55 -4.98
C VAL A 132 -11.00 -1.83 -4.42
N ILE A 133 -11.16 -2.93 -5.14
CA ILE A 133 -10.55 -4.23 -4.84
C ILE A 133 -9.57 -4.56 -5.96
N VAL A 134 -8.29 -4.73 -5.58
CA VAL A 134 -7.26 -5.22 -6.51
C VAL A 134 -7.31 -6.75 -6.53
N ASP A 135 -7.81 -7.32 -7.61
CA ASP A 135 -7.93 -8.79 -7.78
C ASP A 135 -7.44 -9.20 -9.17
N SER A 136 -7.17 -10.49 -9.35
CA SER A 136 -6.90 -11.09 -10.66
C SER A 136 -8.16 -11.79 -11.15
N ALA A 137 -9.03 -11.03 -11.85
CA ALA A 137 -10.23 -11.51 -12.56
C ALA A 137 -11.31 -12.19 -11.69
N SER A 138 -12.22 -11.40 -11.11
CA SER A 138 -13.56 -11.87 -10.77
C SER A 138 -14.61 -11.05 -11.53
N ASN A 139 -15.44 -11.72 -12.32
CA ASN A 139 -16.55 -11.13 -13.08
C ASN A 139 -17.84 -10.97 -12.25
N ASP A 140 -17.75 -10.90 -10.93
CA ASP A 140 -18.92 -10.70 -10.07
C ASP A 140 -19.19 -9.21 -9.83
N THR A 141 -19.75 -8.54 -10.81
CA THR A 141 -20.31 -7.19 -10.64
C THR A 141 -21.76 -7.33 -10.14
N ASN A 142 -21.96 -7.09 -8.87
CA ASN A 142 -23.28 -6.88 -8.31
C ASN A 142 -23.68 -5.41 -8.58
N PRO A 143 -24.71 -5.10 -9.37
CA PRO A 143 -25.00 -3.72 -9.79
C PRO A 143 -25.44 -2.77 -8.66
N ASN A 144 -25.58 -3.27 -7.44
CA ASN A 144 -25.93 -2.49 -6.25
C ASN A 144 -24.77 -2.23 -5.29
N ASP A 145 -23.54 -2.64 -5.63
CA ASP A 145 -22.36 -2.45 -4.80
C ASP A 145 -21.41 -1.44 -5.48
N ASN A 146 -21.05 -0.35 -4.80
CA ASN A 146 -20.07 0.63 -5.26
C ASN A 146 -18.64 0.08 -5.31
N THR A 147 -18.50 -1.24 -5.50
CA THR A 147 -17.21 -1.93 -5.54
C THR A 147 -16.68 -2.00 -6.97
N VAL A 148 -15.49 -1.47 -7.19
CA VAL A 148 -14.77 -1.51 -8.47
C VAL A 148 -13.63 -2.52 -8.36
N HIS A 149 -13.57 -3.45 -9.31
CA HIS A 149 -12.48 -4.40 -9.43
C HIS A 149 -11.42 -3.86 -10.39
N VAL A 150 -10.16 -3.86 -9.94
CA VAL A 150 -8.99 -3.42 -10.69
C VAL A 150 -8.05 -4.60 -10.88
N ASP A 151 -7.66 -4.86 -12.12
CA ASP A 151 -6.76 -5.96 -12.46
C ASP A 151 -5.36 -5.72 -11.91
N GLY A 152 -4.90 -6.61 -11.04
CA GLY A 152 -3.55 -6.56 -10.50
C GLY A 152 -2.49 -6.96 -11.53
N VAL A 153 -1.23 -6.55 -11.31
CA VAL A 153 -0.09 -6.96 -12.15
C VAL A 153 0.52 -8.24 -11.61
N THR A 154 0.48 -9.31 -12.40
CA THR A 154 1.10 -10.59 -12.04
C THR A 154 2.58 -10.40 -11.68
N LYS A 155 3.02 -10.98 -10.56
CA LYS A 155 4.38 -10.89 -10.00
C LYS A 155 4.73 -9.56 -9.31
N ALA A 156 3.84 -8.56 -9.32
CA ALA A 156 4.02 -7.27 -8.68
C ALA A 156 2.96 -6.96 -7.62
N THR A 157 2.36 -7.98 -7.01
CA THR A 157 1.18 -7.86 -6.13
C THR A 157 1.38 -6.85 -4.99
N VAL A 158 2.55 -6.84 -4.34
CA VAL A 158 2.83 -5.91 -3.24
C VAL A 158 2.89 -4.48 -3.77
N SER A 159 3.65 -4.25 -4.85
CA SER A 159 3.81 -2.91 -5.45
C SER A 159 2.47 -2.33 -5.91
N VAL A 160 1.59 -3.14 -6.53
CA VAL A 160 0.28 -2.66 -6.98
C VAL A 160 -0.69 -2.38 -5.83
N ILE A 161 -0.63 -3.14 -4.72
CA ILE A 161 -1.43 -2.86 -3.53
C ILE A 161 -1.01 -1.51 -2.91
N VAL A 162 0.31 -1.26 -2.79
CA VAL A 162 0.82 0.02 -2.28
C VAL A 162 0.43 1.18 -3.21
N MET A 163 0.54 0.99 -4.54
CA MET A 163 0.10 2.01 -5.50
C MET A 163 -1.38 2.31 -5.38
N SER A 164 -2.23 1.28 -5.29
CA SER A 164 -3.67 1.42 -5.07
C SER A 164 -3.96 2.25 -3.82
N ASP A 165 -3.34 1.88 -2.69
CA ASP A 165 -3.52 2.59 -1.43
C ASP A 165 -3.01 4.04 -1.52
N THR A 166 -1.88 4.25 -2.17
CA THR A 166 -1.32 5.60 -2.38
C THR A 166 -2.29 6.48 -3.17
N VAL A 167 -2.87 5.97 -4.26
CA VAL A 167 -3.86 6.70 -5.07
C VAL A 167 -5.10 7.00 -4.25
N LEU A 168 -5.72 5.97 -3.66
CA LEU A 168 -7.02 6.11 -3.01
C LEU A 168 -6.96 6.95 -1.73
N LEU A 169 -5.95 6.72 -0.87
CA LEU A 169 -5.83 7.46 0.39
C LEU A 169 -5.50 8.93 0.15
N SER A 170 -4.58 9.24 -0.78
CA SER A 170 -4.25 10.63 -1.08
C SER A 170 -5.42 11.37 -1.75
N ALA A 171 -6.09 10.73 -2.71
CA ALA A 171 -7.25 11.32 -3.38
C ALA A 171 -8.43 11.54 -2.40
N LEU A 172 -8.69 10.58 -1.52
CA LEU A 172 -9.73 10.70 -0.49
C LEU A 172 -9.41 11.83 0.52
N GLN A 173 -8.14 11.97 0.92
CA GLN A 173 -7.74 13.07 1.81
C GLN A 173 -7.98 14.44 1.15
N VAL A 174 -7.64 14.60 -0.14
CA VAL A 174 -7.91 15.84 -0.86
C VAL A 174 -9.42 16.07 -1.02
N ALA A 175 -10.18 15.06 -1.39
CA ALA A 175 -11.63 15.15 -1.52
C ALA A 175 -12.27 15.60 -0.20
N ARG A 176 -11.88 15.02 0.93
CA ARG A 176 -12.39 15.40 2.26
C ARG A 176 -12.06 16.83 2.68
N ASN A 177 -10.92 17.36 2.23
CA ASN A 177 -10.47 18.70 2.62
C ASN A 177 -10.88 19.80 1.66
N LYS A 178 -11.07 19.49 0.37
CA LYS A 178 -11.26 20.52 -0.68
C LYS A 178 -12.56 20.39 -1.45
N LEU A 179 -13.21 19.21 -1.42
CA LEU A 179 -14.46 18.99 -2.15
C LEU A 179 -15.65 18.96 -1.21
N THR A 180 -16.71 19.62 -1.61
CA THR A 180 -18.01 19.52 -0.95
C THR A 180 -18.60 18.12 -1.19
N GLY A 181 -19.02 17.42 -0.13
CA GLY A 181 -19.64 16.10 -0.25
C GLY A 181 -18.83 14.92 0.31
N PHE A 182 -17.57 15.13 0.66
CA PHE A 182 -16.69 14.06 1.21
C PHE A 182 -16.41 14.21 2.72
N ALA A 183 -17.14 15.13 3.39
CA ALA A 183 -16.98 15.33 4.84
C ALA A 183 -17.42 14.09 5.63
N SER A 184 -16.67 13.78 6.69
CA SER A 184 -16.77 12.54 7.48
C SER A 184 -17.98 12.42 8.41
N ALA A 185 -19.04 13.25 8.26
CA ALA A 185 -20.21 13.15 9.12
C ALA A 185 -21.19 12.08 8.60
N PRO A 186 -21.71 11.20 9.46
CA PRO A 186 -22.68 10.19 9.05
C PRO A 186 -23.93 10.88 8.49
N ALA A 187 -24.45 10.34 7.39
CA ALA A 187 -25.70 10.82 6.82
C ALA A 187 -26.84 10.64 7.84
N ALA A 188 -27.39 11.76 8.32
CA ALA A 188 -28.53 11.76 9.21
C ALA A 188 -29.81 11.98 8.41
N THR A 189 -30.81 11.13 8.59
CA THR A 189 -32.13 11.26 8.02
C THR A 189 -33.16 11.53 9.12
N ALA A 190 -34.13 12.41 8.86
CA ALA A 190 -35.16 12.68 9.85
C ALA A 190 -36.05 11.46 10.09
N LYS A 191 -36.25 11.09 11.35
CA LYS A 191 -37.20 10.01 11.75
C LYS A 191 -38.60 10.32 11.26
N GLN A 192 -39.15 9.42 10.45
CA GLN A 192 -40.46 9.60 9.86
C GLN A 192 -41.62 9.22 10.80
N ASP A 193 -41.33 8.41 11.83
CA ASP A 193 -42.35 7.93 12.78
C ASP A 193 -42.54 8.85 13.99
N ASN A 194 -41.77 9.95 14.07
CA ASN A 194 -41.83 10.88 15.20
C ASN A 194 -42.78 12.05 14.89
N TYR A 195 -44.00 11.98 15.42
CA TYR A 195 -44.99 13.06 15.32
C TYR A 195 -45.72 13.29 16.63
N GLU A 196 -45.74 14.51 17.10
CA GLU A 196 -46.51 15.01 18.23
C GLU A 196 -47.12 16.36 17.80
N PRO A 197 -48.45 16.60 18.02
CA PRO A 197 -49.02 17.90 17.73
C PRO A 197 -48.46 18.95 18.69
N LEU A 198 -47.75 19.93 18.16
CA LEU A 198 -47.10 21.03 18.89
C LEU A 198 -47.66 22.36 18.41
N THR A 199 -47.84 23.30 19.35
CA THR A 199 -48.11 24.69 19.01
C THR A 199 -46.83 25.41 18.56
N THR A 200 -46.96 26.53 17.85
CA THR A 200 -45.79 27.33 17.40
C THR A 200 -44.94 27.77 18.57
N ALA A 201 -45.53 28.19 19.69
CA ALA A 201 -44.81 28.57 20.89
C ALA A 201 -43.97 27.41 21.45
N GLN A 202 -44.48 26.17 21.39
CA GLN A 202 -43.74 24.97 21.80
C GLN A 202 -42.64 24.61 20.80
N LEU A 203 -42.81 24.87 19.51
CA LEU A 203 -41.76 24.68 18.52
C LEU A 203 -40.60 25.68 18.72
N ILE A 204 -40.90 26.91 19.08
CA ILE A 204 -39.92 27.94 19.41
C ILE A 204 -39.19 27.60 20.71
N ASP A 205 -39.92 27.23 21.77
CA ASP A 205 -39.36 26.90 23.09
C ASP A 205 -38.43 25.68 23.02
N ARG A 206 -38.76 24.68 22.19
CA ARG A 206 -37.92 23.51 21.95
C ARG A 206 -36.76 23.77 20.95
N GLY A 207 -36.68 24.96 20.35
CA GLY A 207 -35.69 25.33 19.36
C GLY A 207 -35.83 24.68 17.99
N TYR A 208 -37.01 24.10 17.70
CA TYR A 208 -37.34 23.49 16.39
C TYR A 208 -37.68 24.50 15.33
N LEU A 209 -38.32 25.60 15.73
CA LEU A 209 -38.52 26.82 14.97
C LEU A 209 -37.69 27.92 15.63
N LYS A 210 -36.76 28.48 14.90
CA LYS A 210 -35.92 29.54 15.40
C LYS A 210 -36.57 30.89 15.09
N GLU A 211 -36.70 31.73 16.12
CA GLU A 211 -37.08 33.11 16.03
C GLU A 211 -35.84 33.97 16.29
N TRP A 212 -35.39 34.70 15.28
CA TRP A 212 -34.18 35.50 15.35
C TRP A 212 -34.52 36.97 15.15
N GLN A 213 -34.47 37.71 16.23
CA GLN A 213 -34.80 39.14 16.25
C GLN A 213 -33.52 39.96 16.15
N ILE A 214 -33.50 40.92 15.21
CA ILE A 214 -32.42 41.88 15.01
C ILE A 214 -33.03 43.26 15.23
N SER A 215 -32.58 44.00 16.26
CA SER A 215 -33.07 45.31 16.53
C SER A 215 -32.55 46.30 15.48
N ARG A 216 -33.29 47.39 15.27
CA ARG A 216 -32.92 48.49 14.38
C ARG A 216 -31.53 49.04 14.73
N GLU A 217 -31.23 49.26 16.00
CA GLU A 217 -29.92 49.74 16.48
C GLU A 217 -28.77 48.77 16.06
N THR A 218 -28.94 47.47 16.25
CA THR A 218 -27.95 46.46 15.84
C THR A 218 -27.71 46.45 14.33
N PHE A 219 -28.78 46.68 13.54
CA PHE A 219 -28.71 46.71 12.10
C PHE A 219 -28.01 47.96 11.57
N GLU A 220 -28.30 49.13 12.17
CA GLU A 220 -27.69 50.43 11.88
C GLU A 220 -26.17 50.41 12.25
N ASP A 221 -25.83 49.86 13.40
CA ASP A 221 -24.45 49.71 13.83
C ASP A 221 -23.65 48.84 12.85
N ALA A 222 -24.24 47.73 12.37
CA ALA A 222 -23.56 46.85 11.44
C ALA A 222 -23.42 47.47 10.02
N LEU A 223 -24.38 48.26 9.56
CA LEU A 223 -24.30 49.03 8.33
C LEU A 223 -23.45 50.27 8.43
N GLY A 224 -23.24 50.81 9.65
CA GLY A 224 -22.51 52.06 9.90
C GLY A 224 -23.25 53.30 9.39
N SER A 225 -24.58 53.27 9.27
CA SER A 225 -25.45 54.33 8.79
C SER A 225 -26.87 54.15 9.33
N ASP A 226 -27.56 55.29 9.52
CA ASP A 226 -28.96 55.32 9.93
C ASP A 226 -29.86 54.72 8.80
N LEU A 227 -30.86 53.90 9.12
CA LEU A 227 -31.75 53.32 8.13
C LEU A 227 -32.55 54.36 7.38
N ASP A 228 -32.82 55.50 7.97
CA ASP A 228 -33.52 56.63 7.34
C ASP A 228 -32.68 57.29 6.20
N ASP A 229 -31.39 56.98 6.10
CA ASP A 229 -30.50 57.47 5.03
C ASP A 229 -30.68 56.68 3.71
N TYR A 230 -31.44 55.58 3.71
CA TYR A 230 -31.67 54.71 2.55
C TYR A 230 -33.02 54.99 1.86
N PRO A 231 -33.18 54.58 0.62
CA PRO A 231 -34.48 54.66 -0.06
C PRO A 231 -35.56 53.88 0.70
N SER A 232 -36.77 54.46 0.83
CA SER A 232 -37.89 53.85 1.53
C SER A 232 -38.38 52.53 0.89
N GLU A 233 -37.95 52.24 -0.33
CA GLU A 233 -38.17 50.94 -1.02
C GLU A 233 -37.27 49.82 -0.46
N THR A 234 -36.22 50.15 0.25
CA THR A 234 -35.25 49.20 0.83
C THR A 234 -35.58 48.83 2.27
N PHE A 235 -36.03 49.82 3.05
CA PHE A 235 -36.45 49.61 4.43
C PHE A 235 -37.82 50.23 4.66
N ASP A 236 -38.75 49.44 5.18
CA ASP A 236 -40.07 49.93 5.58
C ASP A 236 -40.03 50.45 7.01
N THR A 237 -39.70 51.73 7.15
CA THR A 237 -39.49 52.39 8.46
C THR A 237 -40.80 52.63 9.21
N ASP A 238 -41.97 52.44 8.61
CA ASP A 238 -43.28 52.51 9.25
C ASP A 238 -43.66 51.25 10.05
N PHE A 239 -42.90 50.17 9.87
CA PHE A 239 -43.01 48.93 10.63
C PHE A 239 -42.14 48.94 11.90
N ASN A 240 -42.46 48.02 12.83
CA ASN A 240 -41.81 47.86 14.16
C ASN A 240 -40.28 48.03 14.17
N ASP A 241 -39.70 48.46 15.29
CA ASP A 241 -38.24 48.60 15.50
C ASP A 241 -37.42 47.28 15.48
N THR A 242 -38.05 46.19 15.05
CA THR A 242 -37.39 44.88 15.01
C THR A 242 -37.59 44.20 13.66
N PHE A 243 -36.52 43.61 13.14
CA PHE A 243 -36.53 42.69 12.04
C PHE A 243 -36.41 41.25 12.57
N THR A 244 -37.40 40.40 12.26
CA THR A 244 -37.47 39.05 12.79
C THR A 244 -37.37 38.05 11.63
N VAL A 245 -36.42 37.08 11.74
CA VAL A 245 -36.25 35.97 10.81
C VAL A 245 -36.70 34.68 11.50
N TYR A 246 -37.68 34.00 10.91
CA TYR A 246 -38.06 32.67 11.33
C TYR A 246 -37.49 31.63 10.39
N TYR A 247 -36.90 30.58 10.92
CA TYR A 247 -36.37 29.48 10.10
C TYR A 247 -36.47 28.14 10.81
N ALA A 248 -36.67 27.06 10.02
CA ALA A 248 -36.88 25.72 10.50
C ALA A 248 -36.48 24.67 9.47
N TYR A 249 -36.02 23.53 9.97
CA TYR A 249 -35.76 22.31 9.20
C TYR A 249 -37.08 21.53 9.02
N LEU A 250 -37.46 21.20 7.78
CA LEU A 250 -38.81 20.71 7.48
C LEU A 250 -38.92 19.21 7.22
N ASN A 251 -37.82 18.45 7.00
CA ASN A 251 -37.95 17.03 6.69
C ASN A 251 -38.40 16.16 7.89
N SER A 252 -38.29 16.69 9.12
CA SER A 252 -38.86 16.02 10.29
C SER A 252 -40.37 16.19 10.34
N PRO A 253 -41.19 15.11 10.41
CA PRO A 253 -42.62 15.21 10.59
C PRO A 253 -43.03 16.00 11.81
N LEU A 254 -42.23 15.95 12.89
CA LEU A 254 -42.45 16.71 14.13
C LEU A 254 -42.40 18.23 13.89
N ILE A 255 -41.62 18.68 12.93
CA ILE A 255 -41.47 20.10 12.61
C ILE A 255 -42.33 20.46 11.39
N GLY A 256 -42.12 19.75 10.29
CA GLY A 256 -42.77 20.08 9.00
C GLY A 256 -44.28 19.94 9.01
N ARG A 257 -44.86 18.89 9.64
CA ARG A 257 -46.33 18.73 9.71
C ARG A 257 -46.99 19.77 10.65
N ASN A 258 -46.29 20.14 11.73
CA ASN A 258 -46.82 21.15 12.65
C ASN A 258 -46.80 22.57 12.07
N LEU A 259 -45.85 22.88 11.16
CA LEU A 259 -45.76 24.16 10.50
C LEU A 259 -46.59 24.26 9.22
N LEU A 260 -46.55 23.23 8.37
CA LEU A 260 -47.18 23.26 7.04
C LEU A 260 -48.55 22.58 7.02
N GLY A 261 -48.85 21.71 7.97
CA GLY A 261 -49.98 20.79 7.92
C GLY A 261 -49.66 19.52 7.11
N GLU A 262 -50.55 18.53 7.21
CA GLU A 262 -50.32 17.19 6.63
C GLU A 262 -50.20 17.22 5.08
N ASP A 263 -51.14 17.89 4.43
CA ASP A 263 -51.18 17.89 2.95
C ASP A 263 -49.99 18.63 2.33
N ALA A 264 -49.65 19.79 2.87
CA ALA A 264 -48.51 20.57 2.40
C ALA A 264 -47.19 19.90 2.70
N PHE A 265 -47.05 19.24 3.85
CA PHE A 265 -45.86 18.44 4.19
C PHE A 265 -45.67 17.28 3.22
N ASN A 266 -46.74 16.51 2.92
CA ASN A 266 -46.67 15.39 1.98
C ASN A 266 -46.33 15.88 0.55
N ARG A 267 -46.86 17.02 0.14
CA ARG A 267 -46.50 17.67 -1.14
C ARG A 267 -45.02 18.07 -1.17
N LEU A 268 -44.50 18.67 -0.08
CA LEU A 268 -43.08 19.01 0.04
C LEU A 268 -42.19 17.77 -0.09
N GLN A 269 -42.50 16.70 0.62
CA GLN A 269 -41.74 15.45 0.54
C GLN A 269 -41.74 14.86 -0.88
N SER A 270 -42.82 14.99 -1.63
CA SER A 270 -42.89 14.53 -3.02
C SER A 270 -42.10 15.39 -4.01
N MET A 271 -41.79 16.64 -3.68
CA MET A 271 -40.99 17.55 -4.51
C MET A 271 -39.48 17.42 -4.28
N LEU A 272 -39.08 16.94 -3.09
CA LEU A 272 -37.68 16.78 -2.74
C LEU A 272 -37.06 15.56 -3.45
N LYS A 273 -35.85 15.72 -3.95
CA LYS A 273 -35.06 14.59 -4.42
C LYS A 273 -34.50 13.81 -3.23
N PRO A 274 -34.09 12.53 -3.40
CA PRO A 274 -33.59 11.69 -2.32
C PRO A 274 -32.47 12.30 -1.48
N ASN A 275 -31.70 13.21 -2.07
CA ASN A 275 -30.54 13.85 -1.44
C ASN A 275 -30.77 15.33 -1.11
N GLU A 276 -32.01 15.78 -1.05
CA GLU A 276 -32.38 17.17 -0.72
C GLU A 276 -33.04 17.24 0.65
N GLN A 277 -32.68 18.26 1.44
CA GLN A 277 -33.26 18.57 2.74
C GLN A 277 -33.95 19.93 2.65
N ALA A 278 -35.13 20.06 3.21
CA ALA A 278 -35.93 21.28 3.12
C ALA A 278 -35.76 22.15 4.37
N PHE A 279 -35.65 23.44 4.12
CA PHE A 279 -35.65 24.50 5.12
C PHE A 279 -36.73 25.53 4.79
N MET A 280 -37.36 26.07 5.82
CA MET A 280 -38.21 27.24 5.73
C MET A 280 -37.44 28.45 6.21
N VAL A 281 -37.53 29.56 5.51
CA VAL A 281 -37.10 30.88 5.97
C VAL A 281 -38.21 31.86 5.69
N MET A 282 -38.49 32.71 6.65
CA MET A 282 -39.51 33.78 6.57
C MET A 282 -38.99 35.00 7.30
N SER A 283 -39.19 36.18 6.78
CA SER A 283 -38.90 37.41 7.47
C SER A 283 -40.13 38.27 7.70
N GLU A 284 -40.07 39.08 8.76
CA GLU A 284 -41.08 40.05 9.15
C GLU A 284 -40.39 41.30 9.73
N GLY A 285 -40.88 42.47 9.39
CA GLY A 285 -40.39 43.72 9.90
C GLY A 285 -39.94 44.69 8.80
N TYR A 286 -38.99 45.56 9.14
CA TYR A 286 -38.55 46.66 8.28
C TYR A 286 -37.65 46.26 7.08
N PHE A 287 -37.26 45.01 6.97
CA PHE A 287 -36.36 44.52 5.91
C PHE A 287 -36.84 43.18 5.35
N SER A 288 -36.59 42.94 4.08
CA SER A 288 -36.75 41.63 3.45
C SER A 288 -35.38 40.98 3.14
N TYR A 289 -35.23 39.69 3.45
CA TYR A 289 -34.04 38.94 3.07
C TYR A 289 -34.03 38.53 1.58
N LEU A 290 -35.12 38.75 0.86
CA LEU A 290 -35.20 38.52 -0.57
C LEU A 290 -34.83 39.79 -1.34
N ASP A 291 -33.97 39.65 -2.32
CA ASP A 291 -33.63 40.76 -3.21
C ASP A 291 -34.82 41.14 -4.08
N ALA A 292 -34.96 42.43 -4.45
CA ALA A 292 -35.99 42.91 -5.36
C ALA A 292 -35.96 42.17 -6.72
N ASP A 293 -34.82 41.65 -7.14
CA ASP A 293 -34.60 40.87 -8.37
C ASP A 293 -34.65 39.35 -8.17
N PHE A 294 -35.02 38.87 -6.97
CA PHE A 294 -35.10 37.47 -6.66
C PHE A 294 -36.06 36.73 -7.61
N LYS A 295 -35.57 35.61 -8.19
CA LYS A 295 -36.39 34.77 -9.07
C LYS A 295 -36.69 33.44 -8.38
N PRO A 296 -37.98 33.04 -8.28
CA PRO A 296 -38.33 31.74 -7.75
C PRO A 296 -37.58 30.60 -8.43
N GLY A 297 -37.11 29.61 -7.64
CA GLY A 297 -36.32 28.48 -8.11
C GLY A 297 -34.79 28.73 -8.15
N THR A 298 -34.31 29.94 -7.78
CA THR A 298 -32.89 30.26 -7.71
C THR A 298 -32.37 30.22 -6.28
N VAL A 299 -31.09 30.51 -6.10
CA VAL A 299 -30.43 30.66 -4.80
C VAL A 299 -30.42 32.14 -4.43
N PRO A 300 -30.99 32.53 -3.27
CA PRO A 300 -30.98 33.95 -2.84
C PRO A 300 -29.52 34.38 -2.52
N SER A 301 -29.23 35.65 -2.79
CA SER A 301 -27.89 36.21 -2.53
C SER A 301 -27.68 36.57 -1.06
N GLN A 302 -28.74 36.95 -0.37
CA GLN A 302 -28.65 37.52 0.98
C GLN A 302 -28.72 36.47 2.08
N VAL A 303 -29.20 35.26 1.81
CA VAL A 303 -29.28 34.19 2.82
C VAL A 303 -28.41 32.99 2.43
N SER A 304 -27.64 32.46 3.38
CA SER A 304 -26.86 31.27 3.19
C SER A 304 -26.79 30.43 4.47
N LEU A 305 -26.55 29.14 4.31
CA LEU A 305 -26.36 28.19 5.42
C LEU A 305 -24.89 27.80 5.49
N THR A 306 -24.28 27.81 6.67
CA THR A 306 -22.93 27.30 6.89
C THR A 306 -22.91 26.22 7.93
N GLN A 307 -22.04 25.22 7.74
CA GLN A 307 -21.81 24.16 8.68
C GLN A 307 -20.32 23.78 8.64
N ASN A 308 -19.65 23.77 9.79
CA ASN A 308 -18.19 23.55 9.87
C ASN A 308 -17.40 24.46 8.94
N GLU A 309 -17.74 25.75 8.89
CA GLU A 309 -17.15 26.77 8.02
C GLU A 309 -17.41 26.57 6.50
N LEU A 310 -18.16 25.56 6.10
CA LEU A 310 -18.50 25.31 4.70
C LEU A 310 -19.85 25.93 4.35
N PRO A 311 -19.94 26.74 3.28
CA PRO A 311 -21.21 27.31 2.83
C PRO A 311 -22.02 26.29 2.03
N PHE A 312 -23.34 26.26 2.26
CA PHE A 312 -24.31 25.44 1.55
C PHE A 312 -25.31 26.30 0.81
N ALA A 313 -25.49 26.03 -0.46
CA ALA A 313 -26.47 26.74 -1.28
C ALA A 313 -27.89 26.32 -0.89
N MET A 314 -28.73 27.31 -0.64
CA MET A 314 -30.16 27.17 -0.34
C MET A 314 -30.95 27.48 -1.61
N ARG A 315 -31.34 26.45 -2.39
CA ARG A 315 -32.12 26.64 -3.64
C ARG A 315 -33.60 26.72 -3.32
N ASP A 316 -34.25 27.78 -3.74
CA ASP A 316 -35.71 27.92 -3.59
C ASP A 316 -36.47 26.80 -4.32
N LEU A 317 -37.45 26.21 -3.65
CA LEU A 317 -38.32 25.16 -4.17
C LEU A 317 -39.51 25.67 -4.99
N ASN A 318 -39.72 27.00 -5.02
CA ASN A 318 -40.88 27.61 -5.61
C ASN A 318 -42.23 26.97 -5.13
N PHE A 319 -42.29 26.65 -3.84
CA PHE A 319 -43.36 25.86 -3.25
C PHE A 319 -44.69 26.64 -3.16
N PHE A 320 -44.60 27.94 -2.85
CA PHE A 320 -45.75 28.80 -2.65
C PHE A 320 -46.23 29.56 -3.92
N SER A 321 -45.65 29.28 -5.07
CA SER A 321 -46.00 29.98 -6.33
C SER A 321 -47.45 29.76 -6.79
N PHE A 322 -48.15 28.79 -6.23
CA PHE A 322 -49.51 28.44 -6.67
C PHE A 322 -50.61 28.79 -5.68
N GLU A 323 -50.40 28.92 -4.38
CA GLU A 323 -51.35 29.42 -3.37
C GLU A 323 -50.58 29.80 -2.09
N PRO A 324 -50.77 31.02 -1.53
CA PRO A 324 -50.28 31.40 -0.23
C PRO A 324 -51.02 30.58 0.83
N GLN A 325 -50.35 29.58 1.40
CA GLN A 325 -50.91 28.78 2.49
C GLN A 325 -50.53 29.38 3.82
N ALA A 326 -51.49 29.55 4.69
CA ALA A 326 -51.27 29.95 6.07
C ALA A 326 -50.44 28.84 6.79
N LEU A 327 -49.39 29.24 7.48
CA LEU A 327 -48.68 28.34 8.40
C LEU A 327 -49.63 27.92 9.51
N GLN A 328 -49.60 26.62 9.87
CA GLN A 328 -50.40 26.15 11.01
C GLN A 328 -49.79 26.68 12.31
N GLY A 329 -50.62 27.08 13.26
CA GLY A 329 -50.15 27.46 14.60
C GLY A 329 -50.09 28.95 14.89
N GLY A 330 -50.60 29.83 14.01
CA GLY A 330 -50.85 31.24 14.31
C GLY A 330 -49.73 32.21 13.89
N ILE A 331 -48.76 31.78 13.11
CA ILE A 331 -47.83 32.67 12.41
C ILE A 331 -48.49 33.11 11.12
N THR A 332 -48.66 34.43 10.93
CA THR A 332 -49.13 34.95 9.68
C THR A 332 -48.03 34.83 8.63
N ALA A 333 -48.30 34.09 7.55
CA ALA A 333 -47.33 33.98 6.47
C ALA A 333 -47.13 35.36 5.82
N THR A 334 -45.88 35.79 5.69
CA THR A 334 -45.52 37.04 5.00
C THR A 334 -45.20 36.72 3.54
N GLU A 335 -45.07 37.77 2.70
CA GLU A 335 -44.67 37.63 1.29
C GLU A 335 -43.28 37.05 1.15
N ASP A 336 -42.44 37.17 2.19
CA ASP A 336 -41.05 36.66 2.25
C ASP A 336 -40.94 35.22 2.71
N LEU A 337 -42.02 34.45 2.82
CA LEU A 337 -41.98 33.04 3.18
C LEU A 337 -41.55 32.20 1.99
N GLN A 338 -40.37 31.55 2.09
CA GLN A 338 -39.86 30.63 1.07
C GLN A 338 -39.40 29.29 1.66
N LEU A 339 -39.50 28.23 0.87
CA LEU A 339 -38.94 26.91 1.18
C LEU A 339 -37.72 26.62 0.32
N PHE A 340 -36.62 26.26 0.95
CA PHE A 340 -35.37 26.03 0.29
C PHE A 340 -34.95 24.55 0.38
N ALA A 341 -34.30 24.05 -0.66
CA ALA A 341 -33.64 22.76 -0.67
C ALA A 341 -32.13 22.93 -0.50
N VAL A 342 -31.56 22.13 0.39
CA VAL A 342 -30.12 21.98 0.59
C VAL A 342 -29.74 20.56 0.20
N ASN A 343 -28.68 20.40 -0.64
CA ASN A 343 -28.27 19.09 -1.12
C ASN A 343 -27.33 18.43 -0.10
N THR A 344 -27.65 17.20 0.31
CA THR A 344 -26.80 16.39 1.24
C THR A 344 -25.55 15.82 0.57
N GLN A 345 -25.53 15.68 -0.75
CA GLN A 345 -24.31 15.25 -1.47
C GLN A 345 -23.16 16.25 -1.32
N SER A 346 -23.47 17.51 -1.01
CA SER A 346 -22.46 18.52 -0.66
C SER A 346 -21.88 18.37 0.76
N GLY A 347 -22.21 17.31 1.51
CA GLY A 347 -21.72 17.05 2.87
C GLY A 347 -22.56 17.68 3.98
N PHE A 348 -23.71 18.23 3.66
CA PHE A 348 -24.63 18.77 4.64
C PHE A 348 -25.24 17.67 5.50
N ASN A 349 -25.20 17.85 6.83
CA ASN A 349 -25.79 16.92 7.79
C ASN A 349 -26.69 17.66 8.78
N PRO A 350 -28.03 17.45 8.76
CA PRO A 350 -28.96 18.19 9.60
C PRO A 350 -28.83 17.89 11.10
N SER A 351 -28.13 16.83 11.51
CA SER A 351 -27.88 16.50 12.92
C SER A 351 -26.71 17.27 13.54
N VAL A 352 -25.89 17.91 12.71
CA VAL A 352 -24.74 18.71 13.15
C VAL A 352 -25.15 20.18 13.25
N PRO A 353 -24.72 20.94 14.27
CA PRO A 353 -25.01 22.37 14.38
C PRO A 353 -24.64 23.14 13.11
N MET A 354 -25.47 24.07 12.72
CA MET A 354 -25.33 24.91 11.53
C MET A 354 -25.61 26.37 11.86
N GLN A 355 -25.21 27.28 10.99
CA GLN A 355 -25.46 28.71 11.11
C GLN A 355 -26.23 29.21 9.90
N LEU A 356 -27.29 29.93 10.15
CA LEU A 356 -27.97 30.74 9.11
C LEU A 356 -27.29 32.10 9.05
N ASN A 357 -26.77 32.46 7.89
CA ASN A 357 -26.14 33.77 7.67
C ASN A 357 -27.04 34.64 6.80
N LEU A 358 -27.14 35.89 7.21
CA LEU A 358 -27.80 36.95 6.47
C LEU A 358 -26.73 37.92 5.99
N ASN A 359 -26.50 37.99 4.69
CA ASN A 359 -25.52 38.87 4.05
C ASN A 359 -26.27 40.02 3.41
N VAL A 360 -26.44 41.10 4.14
CA VAL A 360 -27.21 42.27 3.66
C VAL A 360 -26.31 43.13 2.78
N GLU A 361 -26.72 43.32 1.53
CA GLU A 361 -26.06 44.25 0.62
C GLU A 361 -27.10 45.28 0.17
N VAL A 362 -26.98 46.51 0.63
CA VAL A 362 -27.89 47.61 0.33
C VAL A 362 -27.19 48.79 -0.30
N ALA A 363 -27.84 49.40 -1.30
CA ALA A 363 -27.32 50.56 -1.99
C ALA A 363 -27.85 51.85 -1.29
N LYS A 364 -26.97 52.63 -0.70
CA LYS A 364 -27.29 53.96 -0.14
C LYS A 364 -27.58 54.96 -1.28
N ASN A 365 -26.87 54.82 -2.41
CA ASN A 365 -27.09 55.54 -3.66
C ASN A 365 -26.47 54.79 -4.83
N HIS A 366 -26.57 55.29 -6.07
CA HIS A 366 -26.04 54.65 -7.27
C HIS A 366 -24.52 54.35 -7.27
N LEU A 367 -23.75 54.88 -6.28
CA LEU A 367 -22.32 54.78 -6.20
C LEU A 367 -21.83 54.05 -4.95
N ILE A 368 -22.61 54.03 -3.85
CA ILE A 368 -22.22 53.52 -2.56
C ILE A 368 -23.12 52.36 -2.17
N LYS A 369 -22.53 51.18 -2.04
CA LYS A 369 -23.16 49.99 -1.47
C LYS A 369 -22.55 49.74 -0.10
N GLN A 370 -23.36 49.39 0.86
CA GLN A 370 -22.94 48.96 2.20
C GLN A 370 -23.31 47.53 2.43
N GLN A 371 -22.51 46.85 3.20
CA GLN A 371 -22.67 45.41 3.48
C GLN A 371 -22.64 45.19 4.99
N ALA A 372 -23.55 44.36 5.46
CA ALA A 372 -23.55 43.89 6.86
C ALA A 372 -23.78 42.36 6.84
N GLN A 373 -23.18 41.68 7.78
CA GLN A 373 -23.31 40.25 7.93
C GLN A 373 -23.79 39.91 9.34
N PHE A 374 -24.85 39.13 9.41
CA PHE A 374 -25.39 38.58 10.64
C PHE A 374 -25.38 37.07 10.58
N SER A 375 -25.18 36.39 11.70
CA SER A 375 -25.23 34.94 11.77
C SER A 375 -25.95 34.48 13.04
N ASN A 376 -26.69 33.38 12.94
CA ASN A 376 -27.39 32.79 14.07
C ASN A 376 -27.27 31.27 14.05
N ASP A 377 -26.97 30.68 15.20
CA ASP A 377 -26.76 29.23 15.34
C ASP A 377 -28.09 28.47 15.36
N TYR A 378 -28.12 27.33 14.67
CA TYR A 378 -29.22 26.40 14.67
C TYR A 378 -28.75 24.98 14.90
N ALA A 379 -29.21 24.38 15.99
CA ALA A 379 -28.88 23.00 16.33
C ALA A 379 -30.15 22.24 16.66
N LEU A 380 -30.32 21.08 16.08
CA LEU A 380 -31.42 20.17 16.33
C LEU A 380 -30.96 18.99 17.19
N PRO A 381 -31.83 18.48 18.12
CA PRO A 381 -31.51 17.31 18.89
C PRO A 381 -31.28 16.07 18.02
N GLU A 382 -30.26 15.29 18.30
CA GLU A 382 -29.94 14.01 17.61
C GLU A 382 -31.12 13.04 17.65
N ALA A 383 -31.98 13.12 18.66
CA ALA A 383 -33.16 12.28 18.81
C ALA A 383 -34.16 12.38 17.63
N LEU A 384 -34.10 13.45 16.84
CA LEU A 384 -34.93 13.66 15.64
C LEU A 384 -34.42 12.87 14.42
N PHE A 385 -33.21 12.34 14.47
CA PHE A 385 -32.55 11.73 13.34
C PHE A 385 -32.28 10.25 13.54
N ASP A 386 -32.41 9.48 12.49
CA ASP A 386 -31.75 8.20 12.31
C ASP A 386 -30.39 8.52 11.74
N ILE A 387 -29.38 8.47 12.60
CA ILE A 387 -28.00 8.59 12.20
C ILE A 387 -27.63 7.20 11.69
N ALA A 388 -27.43 7.05 10.38
CA ALA A 388 -26.84 5.84 9.85
C ALA A 388 -25.57 5.60 10.69
N GLU A 389 -25.47 4.47 11.39
CA GLU A 389 -24.17 4.03 11.86
C GLU A 389 -23.30 4.11 10.62
N VAL A 390 -22.36 5.07 10.61
CA VAL A 390 -21.25 4.98 9.70
C VAL A 390 -20.77 3.58 9.94
N GLU A 391 -20.90 2.67 8.99
CA GLU A 391 -19.83 1.69 8.83
C GLU A 391 -18.60 2.57 8.81
N VAL A 392 -17.98 2.72 9.97
CA VAL A 392 -16.66 3.31 10.13
C VAL A 392 -15.92 2.59 9.02
N MET A 393 -15.62 3.29 7.92
CA MET A 393 -14.72 2.73 6.92
C MET A 393 -13.53 2.35 7.78
N GLU A 394 -13.47 1.05 8.14
CA GLU A 394 -12.43 0.52 9.01
C GLU A 394 -11.18 1.12 8.43
N GLU A 395 -10.43 1.85 9.22
CA GLU A 395 -9.16 2.45 8.76
C GLU A 395 -8.52 1.39 7.88
N PRO A 396 -8.24 1.66 6.62
CA PRO A 396 -7.92 0.62 5.64
C PRO A 396 -6.81 -0.21 6.23
N GLN A 397 -7.13 -1.49 6.49
CA GLN A 397 -6.21 -2.39 7.21
C GLN A 397 -4.85 -2.24 6.57
N PRO A 398 -3.76 -2.09 7.34
CA PRO A 398 -2.42 -1.85 6.79
C PRO A 398 -2.15 -2.81 5.63
N ALA A 399 -1.58 -2.34 4.54
CA ALA A 399 -1.38 -3.10 3.30
C ALA A 399 -0.77 -4.49 3.56
N TRP A 400 0.18 -4.59 4.51
CA TRP A 400 0.80 -5.86 4.87
C TRP A 400 -0.21 -6.89 5.42
N VAL A 401 -1.22 -6.47 6.20
CA VAL A 401 -2.26 -7.39 6.76
C VAL A 401 -3.09 -7.99 5.63
N ARG A 402 -3.46 -7.18 4.64
CA ARG A 402 -4.22 -7.65 3.46
C ARG A 402 -3.41 -8.65 2.64
N VAL A 403 -2.11 -8.40 2.41
CA VAL A 403 -1.23 -9.33 1.69
C VAL A 403 -1.07 -10.65 2.46
N TRP A 404 -0.95 -10.62 3.81
CA TRP A 404 -0.87 -11.83 4.63
C TRP A 404 -2.16 -12.66 4.55
N LYS A 405 -3.32 -12.02 4.59
CA LYS A 405 -4.62 -12.69 4.43
C LYS A 405 -4.77 -13.29 3.03
N MET A 406 -4.38 -12.56 1.99
CA MET A 406 -4.46 -13.03 0.59
C MET A 406 -3.53 -14.24 0.34
N ARG A 407 -2.34 -14.26 0.93
CA ARG A 407 -1.32 -15.31 0.71
C ARG A 407 -1.32 -16.42 1.77
N TRP A 408 -2.36 -16.59 2.57
CA TRP A 408 -2.36 -17.54 3.70
C TRP A 408 -2.07 -18.99 3.30
N HIS A 409 -2.57 -19.45 2.15
CA HIS A 409 -2.27 -20.79 1.61
C HIS A 409 -0.77 -20.97 1.35
N THR A 410 -0.15 -19.99 0.68
CA THR A 410 1.28 -20.00 0.37
C THR A 410 2.11 -20.00 1.65
N ILE A 411 1.71 -19.20 2.64
CA ILE A 411 2.35 -19.13 3.96
C ILE A 411 2.28 -20.49 4.66
N THR A 412 1.11 -21.13 4.68
CA THR A 412 0.92 -22.42 5.33
C THR A 412 1.82 -23.50 4.73
N ILE A 413 1.85 -23.61 3.39
CA ILE A 413 2.70 -24.58 2.69
C ILE A 413 4.19 -24.29 2.93
N LEU A 414 4.58 -23.01 2.93
CA LEU A 414 5.94 -22.58 3.24
C LEU A 414 6.35 -23.01 4.65
N VAL A 415 5.54 -22.70 5.67
CA VAL A 415 5.82 -23.05 7.07
C VAL A 415 5.94 -24.58 7.22
N LEU A 416 5.06 -25.36 6.62
CA LEU A 416 5.15 -26.82 6.63
C LEU A 416 6.45 -27.31 5.97
N SER A 417 6.91 -26.64 4.91
CA SER A 417 8.18 -26.97 4.25
C SER A 417 9.40 -26.67 5.14
N LEU A 418 9.36 -25.56 5.87
CA LEU A 418 10.42 -25.19 6.83
C LEU A 418 10.48 -26.19 8.01
N ILE A 419 9.33 -26.62 8.51
CA ILE A 419 9.25 -27.67 9.53
C ILE A 419 9.83 -28.98 8.97
N THR A 420 9.51 -29.33 7.72
CA THR A 420 10.03 -30.53 7.06
C THR A 420 11.56 -30.48 6.92
N VAL A 421 12.14 -29.35 6.51
CA VAL A 421 13.59 -29.19 6.45
C VAL A 421 14.22 -29.32 7.85
N THR A 422 13.61 -28.69 8.85
CA THR A 422 14.07 -28.81 10.24
C THR A 422 14.06 -30.26 10.71
N ALA A 423 12.99 -31.02 10.40
CA ALA A 423 12.90 -32.45 10.70
C ALA A 423 13.96 -33.28 9.96
N ILE A 424 14.24 -32.99 8.68
CA ILE A 424 15.32 -33.63 7.93
C ILE A 424 16.67 -33.46 8.62
N PHE A 425 16.94 -32.23 9.11
CA PHE A 425 18.20 -31.97 9.85
C PHE A 425 18.22 -32.61 11.24
N ALA A 426 17.11 -32.59 11.98
CA ALA A 426 17.00 -33.24 13.29
C ALA A 426 17.20 -34.76 13.19
N PHE A 427 16.64 -35.39 12.17
CA PHE A 427 16.69 -36.85 11.95
C PHE A 427 17.68 -37.28 10.86
N GLN A 428 18.68 -36.43 10.52
CA GLN A 428 19.61 -36.65 9.41
C GLN A 428 20.33 -38.00 9.47
N HIS A 429 20.73 -38.48 10.67
CA HIS A 429 21.40 -39.78 10.81
C HIS A 429 20.49 -40.96 10.51
N LYS A 430 19.21 -40.92 10.91
CA LYS A 430 18.25 -41.97 10.62
C LYS A 430 17.89 -41.98 9.11
N LEU A 431 17.68 -40.79 8.54
CA LEU A 431 17.34 -40.63 7.13
C LEU A 431 18.49 -41.07 6.21
N SER A 432 19.75 -40.72 6.57
CA SER A 432 20.95 -41.05 5.77
C SER A 432 21.36 -42.52 5.86
N ALA A 433 20.86 -43.29 6.84
CA ALA A 433 21.09 -44.71 6.93
C ALA A 433 20.50 -45.47 5.71
N ASN A 434 19.35 -44.98 5.19
CA ASN A 434 18.79 -45.53 3.95
C ASN A 434 19.12 -44.57 2.78
N GLN A 435 20.16 -44.90 2.02
CA GLN A 435 20.63 -44.08 0.89
C GLN A 435 19.55 -43.84 -0.17
N ALA A 436 18.72 -44.86 -0.46
CA ALA A 436 17.68 -44.74 -1.47
C ALA A 436 16.56 -43.77 -1.05
N LEU A 437 16.13 -43.85 0.23
CA LEU A 437 15.15 -42.95 0.83
C LEU A 437 15.69 -41.52 0.88
N PHE A 438 16.89 -41.34 1.37
CA PHE A 438 17.55 -40.03 1.43
C PHE A 438 17.60 -39.36 0.06
N ARG A 439 18.00 -40.10 -0.99
CA ARG A 439 18.05 -39.59 -2.35
C ARG A 439 16.67 -39.16 -2.87
N LYS A 440 15.63 -39.96 -2.62
CA LYS A 440 14.25 -39.62 -3.01
C LYS A 440 13.77 -38.33 -2.30
N VAL A 441 13.95 -38.23 -0.97
CA VAL A 441 13.56 -37.08 -0.18
C VAL A 441 14.31 -35.83 -0.66
N ARG A 442 15.63 -35.92 -0.87
CA ARG A 442 16.44 -34.79 -1.33
C ARG A 442 15.97 -34.28 -2.70
N TRP A 443 15.79 -35.18 -3.66
CA TRP A 443 15.32 -34.77 -5.00
C TRP A 443 13.90 -34.24 -4.97
N GLY A 444 13.00 -34.86 -4.24
CA GLY A 444 11.63 -34.36 -4.07
C GLY A 444 11.63 -32.93 -3.48
N PHE A 445 12.46 -32.71 -2.46
CA PHE A 445 12.58 -31.39 -1.85
C PHE A 445 13.25 -30.35 -2.77
N MET A 446 14.24 -30.74 -3.59
CA MET A 446 14.86 -29.86 -4.59
C MET A 446 13.83 -29.41 -5.66
N PHE A 447 13.01 -30.35 -6.17
CA PHE A 447 11.93 -30.01 -7.08
C PHE A 447 10.91 -29.07 -6.41
N PHE A 448 10.48 -29.38 -5.19
CA PHE A 448 9.59 -28.53 -4.43
C PHE A 448 10.16 -27.12 -4.25
N THR A 449 11.44 -27.00 -3.88
CA THR A 449 12.11 -25.72 -3.69
C THR A 449 12.13 -24.90 -4.98
N LEU A 450 12.44 -25.52 -6.13
CA LEU A 450 12.46 -24.78 -7.39
C LEU A 450 11.06 -24.35 -7.83
N PHE A 451 10.11 -25.27 -7.85
CA PHE A 451 8.78 -25.00 -8.40
C PHE A 451 7.88 -24.23 -7.44
N PHE A 452 7.82 -24.63 -6.17
CA PHE A 452 6.95 -23.98 -5.21
C PHE A 452 7.60 -22.74 -4.60
N ILE A 453 8.76 -22.89 -3.92
CA ILE A 453 9.40 -21.75 -3.25
C ILE A 453 9.89 -20.73 -4.30
N GLY A 454 10.52 -21.19 -5.38
CA GLY A 454 11.08 -20.34 -6.42
C GLY A 454 10.03 -19.73 -7.34
N TRP A 455 9.38 -20.57 -8.12
CA TRP A 455 8.55 -20.09 -9.23
C TRP A 455 7.14 -19.68 -8.82
N TYR A 456 6.52 -20.38 -7.89
CA TYR A 456 5.17 -20.04 -7.44
C TYR A 456 5.17 -18.96 -6.34
N ALA A 457 5.88 -19.21 -5.23
CA ALA A 457 5.88 -18.32 -4.08
C ALA A 457 6.87 -17.14 -4.21
N GLN A 458 7.78 -17.18 -5.20
CA GLN A 458 8.83 -16.19 -5.47
C GLN A 458 9.78 -15.95 -4.28
N GLY A 459 9.95 -16.94 -3.42
CA GLY A 459 10.74 -16.90 -2.19
C GLY A 459 12.25 -17.01 -2.42
N GLN A 460 12.82 -16.37 -3.44
CA GLN A 460 14.26 -16.33 -3.67
C GLN A 460 14.87 -15.14 -2.93
N LEU A 461 15.58 -15.41 -1.83
CA LEU A 461 16.35 -14.37 -1.15
C LEU A 461 17.47 -13.83 -2.04
N SER A 462 17.68 -12.53 -2.01
CA SER A 462 18.64 -11.78 -2.82
C SER A 462 19.40 -10.77 -1.93
N ILE A 463 20.54 -10.27 -2.43
CA ILE A 463 21.29 -9.18 -1.80
C ILE A 463 20.43 -7.90 -1.74
N VAL A 464 19.50 -7.70 -2.68
CA VAL A 464 18.60 -6.56 -2.72
C VAL A 464 17.74 -6.47 -1.45
N ASN A 465 17.37 -7.61 -0.85
CA ASN A 465 16.61 -7.63 0.41
C ASN A 465 17.45 -7.16 1.62
N ILE A 466 18.78 -7.09 1.50
CA ILE A 466 19.68 -6.63 2.57
C ILE A 466 19.81 -5.10 2.53
N TYR A 467 19.60 -4.45 1.39
CA TYR A 467 19.75 -2.99 1.25
C TYR A 467 18.82 -2.19 2.18
N PRO A 468 17.51 -2.49 2.29
CA PRO A 468 16.63 -1.83 3.25
C PRO A 468 17.10 -1.98 4.69
N ILE A 469 17.70 -3.14 5.06
CA ILE A 469 18.26 -3.36 6.39
C ILE A 469 19.45 -2.44 6.64
N LEU A 470 20.34 -2.26 5.65
CA LEU A 470 21.47 -1.36 5.76
C LEU A 470 21.03 0.10 5.85
N GLN A 471 20.01 0.48 5.09
CA GLN A 471 19.46 1.84 5.12
C GLN A 471 18.67 2.14 6.39
N SER A 472 18.02 1.14 7.01
CA SER A 472 17.29 1.34 8.27
C SER A 472 18.16 1.78 9.44
N PHE A 473 19.46 1.51 9.37
CA PHE A 473 20.44 2.04 10.36
C PHE A 473 20.65 3.55 10.23
N ILE A 474 20.30 4.14 9.06
CA ILE A 474 20.49 5.57 8.78
C ILE A 474 19.13 6.29 8.91
N ASN A 475 18.09 5.74 8.32
CA ASN A 475 16.77 6.38 8.14
C ASN A 475 15.74 5.98 9.21
N GLY A 476 16.12 5.09 10.16
CA GLY A 476 15.20 4.50 11.12
C GLY A 476 14.66 3.14 10.65
N PHE A 477 14.25 2.32 11.63
CA PHE A 477 13.75 0.97 11.39
C PHE A 477 12.22 0.98 11.30
N ASP A 478 11.67 0.68 10.12
CA ASP A 478 10.25 0.46 9.93
C ASP A 478 9.96 -1.03 9.66
N LEU A 479 9.25 -1.66 10.58
CA LEU A 479 8.90 -3.07 10.49
C LEU A 479 7.87 -3.33 9.36
N GLN A 480 7.03 -2.36 9.02
CA GLN A 480 5.98 -2.53 8.02
C GLN A 480 6.54 -2.87 6.64
N VAL A 481 7.66 -2.25 6.27
CA VAL A 481 8.39 -2.53 5.01
C VAL A 481 8.74 -4.03 4.88
N TYR A 482 9.19 -4.65 5.96
CA TYR A 482 9.58 -6.07 5.94
C TYR A 482 8.37 -7.01 5.97
N LEU A 483 7.26 -6.58 6.56
CA LEU A 483 6.02 -7.36 6.61
C LEU A 483 5.25 -7.35 5.28
N MET A 484 5.59 -6.47 4.33
CA MET A 484 4.93 -6.38 3.03
C MET A 484 4.99 -7.68 2.22
N ASP A 485 6.08 -8.44 2.27
CA ASP A 485 6.15 -9.77 1.65
C ASP A 485 6.27 -10.89 2.71
N PRO A 486 5.17 -11.57 3.04
CA PRO A 486 5.16 -12.61 4.06
C PRO A 486 6.08 -13.80 3.74
N VAL A 487 6.26 -14.13 2.46
CA VAL A 487 7.10 -15.26 2.04
C VAL A 487 8.57 -14.93 2.30
N LEU A 488 9.02 -13.76 1.86
CA LEU A 488 10.38 -13.30 2.09
C LEU A 488 10.65 -13.07 3.58
N PHE A 489 9.72 -12.47 4.32
CA PHE A 489 9.87 -12.24 5.76
C PHE A 489 10.04 -13.54 6.55
N ILE A 490 9.17 -14.53 6.33
CA ILE A 490 9.24 -15.83 7.01
C ILE A 490 10.52 -16.57 6.64
N LEU A 491 10.93 -16.54 5.36
CA LEU A 491 12.19 -17.14 4.91
C LEU A 491 13.40 -16.45 5.55
N TRP A 492 13.44 -15.11 5.57
CA TRP A 492 14.52 -14.36 6.20
C TRP A 492 14.62 -14.67 7.70
N LEU A 493 13.49 -14.66 8.42
CA LEU A 493 13.44 -14.98 9.85
C LEU A 493 13.97 -16.39 10.11
N TYR A 494 13.51 -17.37 9.34
CA TYR A 494 13.97 -18.76 9.47
C TYR A 494 15.46 -18.90 9.15
N VAL A 495 15.93 -18.30 8.07
CA VAL A 495 17.32 -18.34 7.66
C VAL A 495 18.21 -17.65 8.68
N PHE A 496 17.81 -16.49 9.19
CA PHE A 496 18.53 -15.75 10.22
C PHE A 496 18.74 -16.61 11.48
N ILE A 497 17.67 -17.21 11.98
CA ILE A 497 17.75 -18.13 13.15
C ILE A 497 18.66 -19.31 12.83
N SER A 498 18.50 -19.95 11.66
CA SER A 498 19.29 -21.12 11.27
C SER A 498 20.78 -20.83 11.11
N LEU A 499 21.14 -19.60 10.71
CA LEU A 499 22.55 -19.17 10.60
C LEU A 499 23.30 -19.30 11.91
N PHE A 500 22.69 -18.89 13.03
CA PHE A 500 23.32 -18.98 14.36
C PHE A 500 23.29 -20.38 14.96
N ILE A 501 22.38 -21.24 14.50
CA ILE A 501 22.27 -22.62 15.00
C ILE A 501 23.27 -23.53 14.25
N VAL A 502 23.16 -23.59 12.92
CA VAL A 502 23.87 -24.58 12.09
C VAL A 502 24.62 -23.99 10.90
N GLY A 503 24.56 -22.68 10.69
CA GLY A 503 25.22 -21.97 9.59
C GLY A 503 24.36 -21.90 8.30
N ARG A 504 24.94 -21.30 7.25
CA ARG A 504 24.26 -20.95 5.99
C ARG A 504 23.70 -22.12 5.16
N GLY A 505 24.15 -23.32 5.46
CA GLY A 505 23.95 -24.46 4.56
C GLY A 505 22.50 -24.89 4.39
N ILE A 506 21.63 -24.65 5.39
CA ILE A 506 20.19 -24.96 5.28
C ILE A 506 19.58 -24.20 4.12
N PHE A 507 19.80 -22.90 4.04
CA PHE A 507 19.29 -22.10 2.94
C PHE A 507 19.95 -22.48 1.61
N CYS A 508 21.28 -22.38 1.54
CA CYS A 508 22.05 -22.59 0.30
C CYS A 508 21.91 -24.02 -0.27
N GLY A 509 21.64 -25.00 0.57
CA GLY A 509 21.55 -26.40 0.16
C GLY A 509 20.16 -26.96 -0.02
N TRP A 510 19.14 -26.33 0.58
CA TRP A 510 17.78 -26.89 0.59
C TRP A 510 16.70 -25.90 0.18
N LEU A 511 16.78 -24.64 0.60
CA LEU A 511 15.73 -23.64 0.44
C LEU A 511 15.99 -22.64 -0.70
N CYS A 512 17.24 -22.55 -1.22
CA CYS A 512 17.56 -21.64 -2.31
C CYS A 512 17.12 -22.20 -3.67
N PRO A 513 16.12 -21.61 -4.36
CA PRO A 513 15.64 -22.09 -5.66
C PRO A 513 16.73 -22.13 -6.74
N PHE A 514 17.57 -21.09 -6.83
CA PHE A 514 18.68 -21.05 -7.78
C PHE A 514 19.76 -22.09 -7.43
N GLY A 515 19.97 -22.35 -6.14
CA GLY A 515 20.84 -23.43 -5.67
C GLY A 515 20.35 -24.81 -6.10
N ALA A 516 19.02 -25.04 -6.04
CA ALA A 516 18.37 -26.25 -6.53
C ALA A 516 18.52 -26.40 -8.06
N LEU A 517 18.30 -25.30 -8.80
CA LEU A 517 18.47 -25.27 -10.26
C LEU A 517 19.91 -25.64 -10.67
N GLN A 518 20.93 -25.08 -10.00
CA GLN A 518 22.34 -25.44 -10.26
C GLN A 518 22.65 -26.90 -9.92
N GLU A 519 22.03 -27.48 -8.89
CA GLU A 519 22.20 -28.89 -8.57
C GLU A 519 21.59 -29.81 -9.65
N MET A 520 20.42 -29.41 -10.18
CA MET A 520 19.79 -30.10 -11.32
C MET A 520 20.67 -30.03 -12.57
N VAL A 521 21.25 -28.87 -12.89
CA VAL A 521 22.21 -28.70 -13.99
C VAL A 521 23.42 -29.61 -13.81
N GLY A 522 23.98 -29.68 -12.58
CA GLY A 522 25.08 -30.58 -12.24
C GLY A 522 24.71 -32.07 -12.39
N TRP A 523 23.46 -32.44 -12.08
CA TRP A 523 22.96 -33.80 -12.33
C TRP A 523 22.85 -34.13 -13.82
N VAL A 524 22.30 -33.17 -14.62
CA VAL A 524 22.24 -33.29 -16.09
C VAL A 524 23.65 -33.51 -16.65
N ALA A 525 24.64 -32.75 -16.22
CA ALA A 525 26.03 -32.93 -16.63
C ALA A 525 26.54 -34.36 -16.35
N LYS A 526 26.28 -34.89 -15.14
CA LYS A 526 26.66 -36.28 -14.75
C LYS A 526 25.91 -37.30 -15.58
N ARG A 527 24.62 -37.11 -15.92
CA ARG A 527 23.79 -38.02 -16.74
C ARG A 527 24.28 -38.10 -18.17
N PHE A 528 24.70 -36.95 -18.75
CA PHE A 528 25.25 -36.87 -20.11
C PHE A 528 26.76 -37.13 -20.16
N ARG A 529 27.39 -37.56 -19.03
CA ARG A 529 28.82 -37.85 -18.90
C ARG A 529 29.72 -36.67 -19.27
N ILE A 530 29.25 -35.43 -19.12
CA ILE A 530 30.07 -34.23 -19.32
C ILE A 530 31.18 -34.23 -18.28
N ARG A 531 32.45 -34.06 -18.71
CA ARG A 531 33.62 -34.06 -17.84
C ARG A 531 33.61 -32.84 -16.94
N GLN A 532 33.45 -33.04 -15.63
CA GLN A 532 33.56 -31.97 -14.64
C GLN A 532 35.02 -31.72 -14.23
N TYR A 533 35.42 -30.45 -14.29
CA TYR A 533 36.80 -30.08 -13.92
C TYR A 533 36.93 -29.99 -12.39
N LYS A 534 37.99 -30.65 -11.88
CA LYS A 534 38.34 -30.60 -10.47
C LYS A 534 39.34 -29.45 -10.25
N ILE A 535 38.87 -28.33 -9.71
CA ILE A 535 39.72 -27.19 -9.37
C ILE A 535 40.64 -27.59 -8.20
N SER A 536 41.95 -27.20 -8.25
CA SER A 536 42.88 -27.43 -7.15
C SER A 536 42.43 -26.65 -5.90
N PHE A 537 42.73 -27.20 -4.71
CA PHE A 537 42.31 -26.57 -3.45
C PHE A 537 42.89 -25.17 -3.26
N SER A 538 44.11 -24.93 -3.68
CA SER A 538 44.77 -23.62 -3.62
C SER A 538 44.07 -22.59 -4.51
N LEU A 539 43.72 -22.96 -5.77
CA LEU A 539 43.00 -22.08 -6.68
C LEU A 539 41.56 -21.82 -6.18
N HIS A 540 40.92 -22.86 -5.67
CA HIS A 540 39.59 -22.75 -5.07
C HIS A 540 39.53 -21.73 -3.92
N ARG A 541 40.49 -21.75 -2.99
CA ARG A 541 40.62 -20.75 -1.91
C ARG A 541 40.83 -19.33 -2.42
N ARG A 542 41.54 -19.14 -3.54
CA ARG A 542 41.74 -17.80 -4.12
C ARG A 542 40.47 -17.28 -4.80
N LEU A 543 39.75 -18.16 -5.46
CA LEU A 543 38.49 -17.79 -6.13
C LEU A 543 37.36 -17.44 -5.15
N TRP A 544 37.40 -17.93 -3.92
CA TRP A 544 36.40 -17.54 -2.90
C TRP A 544 36.31 -16.05 -2.65
N TRP A 545 37.45 -15.35 -2.69
CA TRP A 545 37.48 -13.92 -2.39
C TRP A 545 36.68 -13.07 -3.38
N ILE A 546 36.40 -13.58 -4.57
CA ILE A 546 35.61 -12.87 -5.57
C ILE A 546 34.22 -12.54 -5.03
N LYS A 547 33.50 -13.49 -4.44
CA LYS A 547 32.15 -13.27 -3.90
C LYS A 547 32.14 -12.27 -2.73
N TYR A 548 33.21 -12.26 -1.89
CA TYR A 548 33.30 -11.28 -0.81
C TYR A 548 33.62 -9.88 -1.32
N ALA A 549 34.49 -9.78 -2.35
CA ALA A 549 34.76 -8.51 -3.00
C ALA A 549 33.52 -7.92 -3.67
N ILE A 550 32.69 -8.76 -4.32
CA ILE A 550 31.40 -8.35 -4.87
C ILE A 550 30.47 -7.89 -3.77
N LEU A 551 30.34 -8.63 -2.66
CA LEU A 551 29.50 -8.24 -1.52
C LEU A 551 29.89 -6.87 -0.96
N ILE A 552 31.20 -6.65 -0.71
CA ILE A 552 31.69 -5.36 -0.19
C ILE A 552 31.41 -4.23 -1.20
N GLY A 553 31.64 -4.47 -2.47
CA GLY A 553 31.34 -3.50 -3.53
C GLY A 553 29.88 -3.10 -3.56
N LEU A 554 28.97 -4.08 -3.52
CA LEU A 554 27.53 -3.84 -3.51
C LEU A 554 27.06 -3.12 -2.24
N ALA A 555 27.56 -3.52 -1.07
CA ALA A 555 27.24 -2.86 0.20
C ALA A 555 27.75 -1.41 0.23
N ALA A 556 28.95 -1.16 -0.27
CA ALA A 556 29.46 0.21 -0.39
C ALA A 556 28.64 1.06 -1.36
N THR A 557 28.25 0.51 -2.49
CA THR A 557 27.41 1.23 -3.48
C THR A 557 26.04 1.52 -2.91
N SER A 558 25.41 0.59 -2.18
CA SER A 558 24.08 0.80 -1.57
C SER A 558 24.06 1.92 -0.53
N TYR A 559 25.22 2.19 0.09
CA TYR A 559 25.36 3.32 1.02
C TYR A 559 25.32 4.67 0.31
N TYR A 560 25.88 4.76 -0.91
CA TYR A 560 25.93 6.00 -1.69
C TYR A 560 24.71 6.21 -2.58
N SER A 561 24.19 5.14 -3.19
CA SER A 561 23.07 5.19 -4.11
C SER A 561 22.36 3.84 -4.18
N LEU A 562 21.10 3.80 -3.77
CA LEU A 562 20.28 2.59 -3.81
C LEU A 562 20.07 2.13 -5.26
N SER A 563 19.72 3.04 -6.17
CA SER A 563 19.47 2.69 -7.57
C SER A 563 20.71 2.16 -8.28
N ALA A 564 21.90 2.70 -8.00
CA ALA A 564 23.15 2.15 -8.52
C ALA A 564 23.44 0.74 -7.97
N ALA A 565 23.15 0.50 -6.70
CA ALA A 565 23.30 -0.82 -6.07
C ALA A 565 22.33 -1.84 -6.69
N GLU A 566 21.10 -1.46 -7.00
CA GLU A 566 20.12 -2.32 -7.66
C GLU A 566 20.55 -2.71 -9.07
N VAL A 567 21.08 -1.77 -9.85
CA VAL A 567 21.65 -2.07 -11.18
C VAL A 567 22.83 -3.05 -11.05
N LEU A 568 23.74 -2.83 -10.10
CA LEU A 568 24.87 -3.73 -9.88
C LEU A 568 24.46 -5.09 -9.29
N SER A 569 23.30 -5.17 -8.62
CA SER A 569 22.76 -6.44 -8.11
C SER A 569 22.36 -7.43 -9.22
N GLU A 570 22.34 -7.02 -10.48
CA GLU A 570 22.19 -7.90 -11.64
C GLU A 570 23.30 -8.94 -11.80
N VAL A 571 24.37 -8.83 -11.01
CA VAL A 571 25.33 -9.94 -10.80
C VAL A 571 24.63 -11.20 -10.25
N GLU A 572 23.47 -11.06 -9.60
CA GLU A 572 22.61 -12.15 -9.17
C GLU A 572 21.61 -12.54 -10.28
N PRO A 573 21.69 -13.75 -10.85
CA PRO A 573 20.78 -14.20 -11.92
C PRO A 573 19.41 -14.59 -11.41
N PHE A 574 19.08 -14.27 -10.14
CA PHE A 574 17.87 -14.75 -9.46
C PHE A 574 16.62 -14.15 -10.07
N LYS A 575 16.62 -12.84 -10.35
CA LYS A 575 15.51 -12.15 -10.98
C LYS A 575 15.17 -12.77 -12.35
N THR A 576 16.20 -13.03 -13.17
CA THR A 576 16.02 -13.63 -14.51
C THR A 576 15.55 -15.08 -14.45
N ALA A 577 16.20 -15.94 -13.61
CA ALA A 577 15.93 -17.38 -13.60
C ALA A 577 14.70 -17.76 -12.78
N ILE A 578 14.43 -17.06 -11.67
CA ILE A 578 13.40 -17.46 -10.71
C ILE A 578 12.17 -16.55 -10.83
N THR A 579 12.31 -15.24 -10.72
CA THR A 579 11.17 -14.32 -10.71
C THR A 579 10.55 -14.20 -12.12
N LEU A 580 11.36 -13.99 -13.16
CA LEU A 580 10.90 -13.72 -14.53
C LEU A 580 10.89 -14.96 -15.43
N HIS A 581 11.27 -16.13 -14.94
CA HIS A 581 11.23 -17.41 -15.69
C HIS A 581 11.91 -17.35 -17.07
N PHE A 582 13.06 -16.64 -17.17
CA PHE A 582 13.81 -16.36 -18.40
C PHE A 582 13.09 -15.48 -19.43
N VAL A 583 11.93 -14.88 -19.09
CA VAL A 583 11.23 -13.92 -19.94
C VAL A 583 11.75 -12.51 -19.59
N ARG A 584 12.83 -12.10 -20.27
CA ARG A 584 13.52 -10.82 -20.03
C ARG A 584 14.39 -10.43 -21.23
N TYR A 585 14.87 -9.18 -21.27
CA TYR A 585 15.80 -8.72 -22.30
C TYR A 585 17.00 -9.66 -22.44
N TRP A 586 17.34 -10.02 -23.67
CA TRP A 586 18.21 -11.14 -24.00
C TRP A 586 19.63 -11.14 -23.35
N PRO A 587 20.32 -10.02 -23.06
CA PRO A 587 21.63 -10.05 -22.42
C PRO A 587 21.61 -10.67 -21.02
N PHE A 588 20.54 -10.38 -20.24
CA PHE A 588 20.35 -10.94 -18.89
C PHE A 588 20.08 -12.45 -18.95
N VAL A 589 19.30 -12.87 -19.95
CA VAL A 589 19.04 -14.30 -20.19
C VAL A 589 20.34 -15.00 -20.59
N LEU A 590 21.11 -14.41 -21.52
CA LEU A 590 22.39 -14.96 -21.94
C LEU A 590 23.37 -15.06 -20.77
N TYR A 591 23.50 -14.03 -19.95
CA TYR A 591 24.34 -14.04 -18.76
C TYR A 591 23.96 -15.21 -17.81
N THR A 592 22.67 -15.38 -17.54
CA THR A 592 22.16 -16.44 -16.68
C THR A 592 22.44 -17.84 -17.29
N LEU A 593 22.24 -18.00 -18.61
CA LEU A 593 22.53 -19.25 -19.32
C LEU A 593 24.05 -19.56 -19.32
N VAL A 594 24.91 -18.57 -19.47
CA VAL A 594 26.37 -18.73 -19.37
C VAL A 594 26.75 -19.22 -17.96
N LEU A 595 26.18 -18.64 -16.90
CA LEU A 595 26.44 -19.07 -15.52
C LEU A 595 25.97 -20.51 -15.26
N LEU A 596 24.81 -20.89 -15.79
CA LEU A 596 24.30 -22.26 -15.72
C LEU A 596 25.17 -23.21 -16.55
N GLY A 597 25.60 -22.77 -17.75
CA GLY A 597 26.52 -23.49 -18.62
C GLY A 597 27.88 -23.78 -17.94
N LEU A 598 28.44 -22.79 -17.23
CA LEU A 598 29.62 -23.00 -16.40
C LEU A 598 29.37 -24.02 -15.28
N GLY A 599 28.13 -24.10 -14.79
CA GLY A 599 27.68 -25.10 -13.81
C GLY A 599 27.75 -26.55 -14.34
N LEU A 600 27.67 -26.78 -15.66
CA LEU A 600 27.86 -28.11 -16.28
C LEU A 600 29.31 -28.60 -16.13
N PHE A 601 30.28 -27.69 -16.17
CA PHE A 601 31.70 -28.02 -16.07
C PHE A 601 32.24 -27.96 -14.64
N ILE A 602 31.71 -27.04 -13.82
CA ILE A 602 32.12 -26.84 -12.41
C ILE A 602 30.85 -26.78 -11.56
N ASN A 603 30.60 -27.84 -10.80
CA ASN A 603 29.38 -27.96 -9.99
C ASN A 603 29.21 -26.75 -9.07
N LYS A 604 28.01 -26.13 -9.13
CA LYS A 604 27.61 -24.93 -8.36
C LYS A 604 28.60 -23.76 -8.51
N PHE A 605 29.07 -23.49 -9.74
CA PHE A 605 30.05 -22.45 -10.04
C PHE A 605 29.65 -21.10 -9.43
N TYR A 606 28.45 -20.62 -9.72
CA TYR A 606 27.96 -19.34 -9.23
C TYR A 606 27.92 -19.28 -7.69
N CYS A 607 27.26 -20.27 -7.05
CA CYS A 607 27.13 -20.30 -5.58
C CYS A 607 28.50 -20.35 -4.85
N ARG A 608 29.52 -20.90 -5.49
CA ARG A 608 30.86 -21.04 -4.90
C ARG A 608 31.71 -19.78 -4.99
N TYR A 609 31.63 -19.04 -6.12
CA TYR A 609 32.60 -18.01 -6.45
C TYR A 609 32.01 -16.62 -6.71
N VAL A 610 30.74 -16.49 -7.06
CA VAL A 610 30.15 -15.23 -7.52
C VAL A 610 29.05 -14.73 -6.59
N CYS A 611 28.27 -15.61 -5.95
CA CYS A 611 27.07 -15.25 -5.20
C CYS A 611 27.34 -14.33 -3.99
N PRO A 612 26.97 -13.04 -4.03
CA PRO A 612 27.18 -12.10 -2.90
C PRO A 612 26.29 -12.43 -1.71
N LEU A 613 25.03 -12.83 -1.92
CA LEU A 613 24.16 -13.30 -0.85
C LEU A 613 24.82 -14.46 -0.10
N GLY A 614 25.35 -15.46 -0.83
CA GLY A 614 26.06 -16.59 -0.23
C GLY A 614 27.30 -16.17 0.56
N ALA A 615 27.98 -15.07 0.20
CA ALA A 615 29.06 -14.49 0.97
C ALA A 615 28.55 -13.84 2.26
N GLY A 616 27.47 -13.05 2.21
CA GLY A 616 26.84 -12.43 3.37
C GLY A 616 26.37 -13.46 4.41
N LEU A 617 25.68 -14.51 3.95
CA LEU A 617 25.26 -15.62 4.81
C LEU A 617 26.43 -16.38 5.42
N ALA A 618 27.59 -16.45 4.71
CA ALA A 618 28.79 -17.08 5.25
C ALA A 618 29.43 -16.25 6.37
N VAL A 619 29.42 -14.92 6.24
CA VAL A 619 29.93 -14.01 7.29
C VAL A 619 29.08 -14.14 8.56
N LEU A 620 27.76 -14.07 8.44
CA LEU A 620 26.85 -14.23 9.59
C LEU A 620 26.90 -15.66 10.17
N GLY A 621 26.96 -16.68 9.31
CA GLY A 621 27.05 -18.07 9.70
C GLY A 621 28.36 -18.46 10.39
N TYR A 622 29.38 -17.58 10.42
CA TYR A 622 30.60 -17.79 11.19
C TYR A 622 30.32 -17.93 12.71
N PHE A 623 29.27 -17.30 13.19
CA PHE A 623 28.88 -17.32 14.60
C PHE A 623 27.97 -18.51 14.99
N HIS A 624 27.86 -19.56 14.13
CA HIS A 624 27.04 -20.74 14.45
C HIS A 624 27.57 -21.50 15.67
N LYS A 625 26.64 -22.06 16.46
CA LYS A 625 26.96 -22.75 17.72
C LYS A 625 27.17 -24.26 17.58
N PHE A 626 26.51 -24.91 16.62
CA PHE A 626 26.47 -26.36 16.53
C PHE A 626 27.26 -26.88 15.33
N GLU A 627 28.34 -27.68 15.61
CA GLU A 627 29.06 -28.46 14.63
C GLU A 627 28.38 -29.84 14.49
N TRP A 628 27.34 -29.90 13.68
CA TRP A 628 26.49 -31.09 13.53
C TRP A 628 27.09 -32.21 12.65
N LEU A 629 28.15 -31.94 11.91
CA LEU A 629 28.91 -32.92 11.12
C LEU A 629 30.03 -33.52 11.95
N THR A 630 29.70 -34.48 12.77
CA THR A 630 30.71 -35.20 13.55
C THR A 630 31.67 -35.98 12.65
N ARG A 631 32.99 -35.98 12.99
CA ARG A 631 34.00 -36.65 12.23
C ARG A 631 34.70 -37.72 13.09
N ARG A 632 35.03 -38.88 12.46
CA ARG A 632 35.87 -39.91 13.11
C ARG A 632 37.31 -39.48 13.14
N LYS A 633 38.10 -40.04 14.07
CA LYS A 633 39.53 -39.75 14.20
C LYS A 633 40.32 -40.11 12.95
N GLU A 634 39.85 -41.07 12.16
CA GLU A 634 40.46 -41.53 10.91
C GLU A 634 40.15 -40.65 9.70
N CYS A 635 39.22 -39.69 9.84
CA CYS A 635 38.90 -38.76 8.76
C CYS A 635 40.03 -37.75 8.56
N GLY A 636 40.54 -37.65 7.33
CA GLY A 636 41.67 -36.79 6.96
C GLY A 636 42.93 -37.57 6.74
N LYS A 637 43.39 -38.33 7.73
CA LYS A 637 44.53 -39.25 7.63
C LYS A 637 44.23 -40.49 8.46
N PRO A 638 44.11 -41.71 7.87
CA PRO A 638 44.46 -42.02 6.47
C PRO A 638 43.30 -41.90 5.47
N CYS A 639 42.05 -41.57 5.92
CA CYS A 639 40.86 -41.61 5.04
C CYS A 639 40.50 -40.24 4.45
N THR A 640 40.68 -40.04 3.15
CA THR A 640 40.36 -38.80 2.43
C THR A 640 39.05 -38.89 1.55
N MET A 641 38.26 -39.95 1.73
CA MET A 641 37.14 -40.23 0.85
C MET A 641 36.10 -39.08 0.76
N CYS A 642 35.69 -38.52 1.91
CA CYS A 642 34.70 -37.44 1.94
C CYS A 642 35.25 -36.13 1.32
N TYR A 643 36.56 -35.86 1.43
CA TYR A 643 37.26 -34.79 0.73
C TYR A 643 37.11 -34.91 -0.79
N HIS A 644 37.33 -36.11 -1.33
CA HIS A 644 37.26 -36.36 -2.77
C HIS A 644 35.81 -36.38 -3.30
N LYS A 645 34.84 -36.72 -2.46
CA LYS A 645 33.42 -36.81 -2.80
C LYS A 645 32.66 -35.49 -2.57
N CYS A 646 33.22 -34.54 -1.84
CA CYS A 646 32.62 -33.22 -1.64
C CYS A 646 32.73 -32.40 -2.93
N ASP A 647 31.60 -32.26 -3.63
CA ASP A 647 31.53 -31.53 -4.90
C ASP A 647 31.91 -30.05 -4.75
N ILE A 648 31.58 -29.44 -3.59
CA ILE A 648 31.86 -28.01 -3.30
C ILE A 648 33.22 -27.76 -2.63
N LYS A 649 33.96 -28.82 -2.29
CA LYS A 649 35.29 -28.74 -1.64
C LYS A 649 35.30 -28.07 -0.24
N ALA A 650 34.19 -28.13 0.49
CA ALA A 650 34.08 -27.63 1.86
C ALA A 650 34.74 -28.51 2.91
N ILE A 651 35.24 -29.68 2.54
CA ILE A 651 36.03 -30.57 3.42
C ILE A 651 37.49 -30.39 3.07
N THR A 652 38.35 -30.09 4.07
CA THR A 652 39.78 -29.93 3.85
C THR A 652 40.47 -31.29 3.70
N PRO A 653 41.69 -31.32 3.14
CA PRO A 653 42.49 -32.58 3.08
C PRO A 653 42.74 -33.22 4.44
N GLU A 654 42.76 -32.41 5.50
CA GLU A 654 42.94 -32.85 6.90
C GLU A 654 41.64 -33.41 7.52
N GLY A 655 40.55 -33.40 6.76
CA GLY A 655 39.25 -33.94 7.18
C GLY A 655 38.35 -32.95 7.96
N LYS A 656 38.77 -31.70 8.16
CA LYS A 656 37.96 -30.66 8.80
C LYS A 656 36.91 -30.16 7.83
N VAL A 657 35.75 -29.81 8.35
CA VAL A 657 34.64 -29.21 7.57
C VAL A 657 34.71 -27.70 7.73
N ASP A 658 34.73 -26.99 6.60
CA ASP A 658 34.52 -25.54 6.57
C ASP A 658 33.04 -25.25 6.48
N TYR A 659 32.43 -24.94 7.62
CA TYR A 659 30.98 -24.68 7.69
C TYR A 659 30.58 -23.39 6.97
N ASN A 660 31.49 -22.44 6.81
CA ASN A 660 31.22 -21.19 6.09
C ASN A 660 31.07 -21.41 4.57
N GLU A 661 31.68 -22.50 4.06
CA GLU A 661 31.58 -22.87 2.64
C GLU A 661 30.67 -24.09 2.41
N CYS A 662 30.29 -24.82 3.46
CA CYS A 662 29.45 -25.99 3.38
C CYS A 662 28.00 -25.60 3.04
N VAL A 663 27.42 -26.22 2.01
CA VAL A 663 25.97 -26.08 1.66
C VAL A 663 25.11 -27.17 2.30
N GLN A 664 25.67 -27.93 3.24
CA GLN A 664 24.95 -28.94 4.02
C GLN A 664 24.08 -29.90 3.16
N CYS A 665 24.61 -30.36 2.05
CA CYS A 665 23.93 -31.30 1.16
C CYS A 665 23.74 -32.70 1.77
N LEU A 666 24.33 -32.99 2.94
CA LEU A 666 24.25 -34.22 3.73
C LEU A 666 24.85 -35.47 3.03
N GLU A 667 25.37 -35.36 1.81
CA GLU A 667 25.99 -36.48 1.09
C GLU A 667 27.13 -37.14 1.89
N CYS A 668 27.91 -36.35 2.61
CA CYS A 668 28.99 -36.87 3.45
C CYS A 668 28.48 -37.70 4.65
N ILE A 669 27.26 -37.44 5.15
CA ILE A 669 26.63 -38.24 6.22
C ILE A 669 26.18 -39.59 5.69
N VAL A 670 25.68 -39.65 4.45
CA VAL A 670 25.34 -40.91 3.78
C VAL A 670 26.57 -41.83 3.73
N TYR A 671 27.73 -41.28 3.33
CA TYR A 671 28.99 -42.05 3.35
C TYR A 671 29.44 -42.41 4.77
N TYR A 672 29.27 -41.46 5.72
CA TYR A 672 29.65 -41.64 7.10
C TYR A 672 28.91 -42.76 7.82
N ASN A 673 27.61 -42.93 7.55
CA ASN A 673 26.72 -43.93 8.20
C ASN A 673 26.69 -45.27 7.45
N ASN A 674 27.30 -45.39 6.28
CA ASN A 674 27.22 -46.62 5.47
C ASN A 674 28.45 -47.49 5.69
N ASP A 675 28.24 -48.72 6.23
CA ASP A 675 29.27 -49.67 6.56
C ASP A 675 30.06 -50.20 5.36
N ASP A 676 29.45 -50.18 4.18
CA ASP A 676 30.08 -50.67 2.97
C ASP A 676 30.80 -49.58 2.17
N LEU A 677 30.39 -48.28 2.39
CA LEU A 677 31.00 -47.13 1.71
C LEU A 677 32.10 -46.44 2.53
N CYS A 678 31.98 -46.41 3.87
CA CYS A 678 32.93 -45.77 4.74
C CYS A 678 34.14 -46.69 4.98
N PRO A 679 35.38 -46.36 4.51
CA PRO A 679 36.53 -47.22 4.67
C PRO A 679 36.84 -47.63 6.12
N PRO A 680 36.78 -46.74 7.11
CA PRO A 680 36.97 -47.15 8.52
C PRO A 680 35.95 -48.17 9.00
N LEU A 681 34.63 -47.99 8.67
CA LEU A 681 33.60 -48.94 9.06
C LEU A 681 33.75 -50.27 8.33
N LYS A 682 34.05 -50.24 7.05
CA LYS A 682 34.32 -51.45 6.24
C LYS A 682 35.49 -52.24 6.82
N LYS A 683 36.54 -51.55 7.28
CA LYS A 683 37.68 -52.24 7.93
C LYS A 683 37.25 -52.84 9.29
N ALA A 684 36.53 -52.10 10.11
CA ALA A 684 36.00 -52.57 11.40
C ALA A 684 35.06 -53.79 11.23
N LYS A 685 34.20 -53.78 10.21
CA LYS A 685 33.28 -54.91 9.84
C LYS A 685 34.05 -56.15 9.39
N LYS A 686 35.13 -55.95 8.62
CA LYS A 686 36.04 -57.07 8.24
C LYS A 686 36.78 -57.62 9.45
N THR A 687 37.28 -56.77 10.37
CA THR A 687 38.00 -57.22 11.56
C THR A 687 37.05 -57.97 12.52
N LYS A 688 35.79 -57.51 12.67
CA LYS A 688 34.75 -58.26 13.44
C LYS A 688 34.43 -59.61 12.82
N ARG A 689 34.34 -59.71 11.49
CA ARG A 689 34.13 -61.00 10.80
C ARG A 689 35.33 -61.90 10.82
N ALA A 690 36.52 -61.35 10.94
CA ALA A 690 37.80 -62.12 11.02
C ALA A 690 38.17 -62.59 12.43
N LYS A 691 37.48 -62.10 13.48
CA LYS A 691 37.52 -62.69 14.82
C LYS A 691 36.29 -63.55 14.97
N PRO A 692 36.35 -64.86 14.70
CA PRO A 692 35.32 -65.77 15.14
C PRO A 692 35.27 -65.71 16.67
N ASP A 693 34.03 -65.80 17.19
CA ASP A 693 33.81 -65.81 18.64
C ASP A 693 34.64 -66.94 19.28
N ILE A 694 35.72 -66.56 19.97
CA ILE A 694 36.53 -67.46 20.77
C ILE A 694 35.68 -68.07 21.91
N ALA A 695 34.51 -67.48 22.17
CA ALA A 695 33.56 -68.01 23.16
C ALA A 695 32.88 -69.30 22.76
N ASP A 696 32.67 -69.60 21.47
CA ASP A 696 32.06 -70.85 20.98
C ASP A 696 33.06 -72.02 20.81
N SER A 697 34.38 -71.72 20.72
CA SER A 697 35.40 -72.73 20.65
C SER A 697 35.82 -73.32 22.00
N LEU A 698 35.52 -72.67 23.13
CA LEU A 698 35.76 -73.16 24.48
C LEU A 698 34.61 -74.01 25.04
N ALA A 699 33.43 -73.97 24.39
CA ALA A 699 32.27 -74.77 24.82
C ALA A 699 32.25 -76.19 24.22
N THR A 700 33.17 -76.54 23.29
CA THR A 700 33.22 -77.84 22.61
C THR A 700 34.37 -78.71 23.13
N GLU A 701 35.24 -78.25 24.08
CA GLU A 701 36.27 -79.07 24.67
C GLU A 701 35.99 -79.63 26.08
N VAL A 702 34.73 -79.42 26.58
CA VAL A 702 34.28 -80.02 27.82
C VAL A 702 33.05 -80.87 27.58
N LYS A 703 33.24 -82.01 26.91
CA LYS A 703 32.41 -83.22 26.97
C LYS A 703 33.31 -84.46 26.81
#